data_31b91b39a45baed11cc1577f349566d9
#
_entry.id   31b91b39a45baed11cc1577f349566d9
#
_cell.length_a   1.000
_cell.length_b   1.000
_cell.length_c   1.000
_cell.angle_alpha   90.00
_cell.angle_beta   90.00
_cell.angle_gamma   90.00
#
_symmetry.space_group_name_H-M   'P 1'
#
loop_
_entity.id
_entity.type
_entity.pdbx_description
1 polymer ?
#
loop_
_entity_poly.entity_id
_entity_poly.type
_entity_poly.pdbx_seq_one_letter_code
_entity_poly.pdbx_strand_id
1 'polypeptide(L)'
;MNNLISFFKKWQNVLKSILFLSISILVLLELIKMGKTISPEAVKGILSGLSPFQIVSLLVLGIFSVSPMMLYDFILCKELKKKISLGKIIESSWTINSLNNLIGFAGLVDVGLRYSYFTEEDKGEESMQGISKVMPYFLSGLSLYSLLSFGLLFAVQENAVLKSYSFVLLLASLILPVLLFLSTRKSWSYFGNLSKKKILALILTSLLDWGLVSCFFFYCGRTLGYSVSLLSTLPLFFISICIGIVSMIPGSLGSFDLMMMSGLLHFSVNRNEAASWLLLFRIFYYIIPFAIGLLFFIKSMGGQINQKFYGLPKKLSSLLGQGISHFMANFFGFFLMATAILPDEIHSIPLIGQMDPIRGQLLWQFPSFLLGSLFFLLGRLLKRKASFAKPFALLLCLISLLYINLGSISLFSSLYLLLFMLLLFIRRKELSRKAFFYPLEDRLKDFSYIVGSFLLTFFLLYLSSGNTGINSLGFLLFHKNSLHKIELLTKPHFFTIFLSHFFHLFAYFLIPALCYIAVGALAREKNFSFGEKFNPERFQNFLHSFPNTNLEASLAFLGDKLLYYYQEEGVDKVAFQFALEDGKAVVMGEPIGEEKYFPSAISSFTAEAEEKNLTPLFYEIGQDLTLLLHNHGYEFMKFGESAKVPLCDFDLVGKSGKKFRAAVNKIENKGYTFQVQYPPFSDAFLQNLEKISDAWLSGRQEKGFSLGFFDKEYLSLAPIACVLDSEGKVQAFSNFLICNGEKEASIDLMRYNPGTESNGIMDYLFVEIFLYFKEKGVEYFDLGMAPLSNVGQEEHSFFQEKLAFLVYAFTNRFYSFAGLRKYKDKFSPLWEARYLSYPRDSSLLFDLLAIFKIDNRKVKEL
;
A
#
# COMPACT_ATOMS: atom_id res chain seq x y z
N MET A 1 36.47 -25.03 24.38
CA MET A 1 36.32 -24.23 23.14
C MET A 1 35.12 -24.67 22.34
N ASN A 2 34.89 -25.96 22.09
CA ASN A 2 33.72 -26.47 21.35
C ASN A 2 32.38 -26.13 21.98
N ASN A 3 32.23 -26.10 23.29
CA ASN A 3 30.97 -25.71 23.97
C ASN A 3 30.67 -24.21 23.84
N LEU A 4 31.67 -23.35 23.75
CA LEU A 4 31.50 -21.92 23.48
C LEU A 4 31.08 -21.69 22.01
N ILE A 5 31.67 -22.40 21.08
CA ILE A 5 31.34 -22.32 19.66
C ILE A 5 29.89 -22.80 19.42
N SER A 6 29.47 -23.91 20.04
CA SER A 6 28.11 -24.40 19.97
C SER A 6 27.06 -23.44 20.60
N PHE A 7 27.41 -22.82 21.70
CA PHE A 7 26.63 -21.78 22.35
C PHE A 7 26.46 -20.55 21.45
N PHE A 8 27.57 -20.05 20.88
CA PHE A 8 27.52 -18.93 19.92
C PHE A 8 26.69 -19.28 18.66
N LYS A 9 26.81 -20.50 18.14
CA LYS A 9 26.06 -20.96 16.98
C LYS A 9 24.56 -21.05 17.30
N LYS A 10 24.18 -21.57 18.46
CA LYS A 10 22.79 -21.67 18.93
C LYS A 10 22.14 -20.28 19.17
N TRP A 11 22.93 -19.32 19.66
CA TRP A 11 22.47 -17.98 20.02
C TRP A 11 22.81 -16.91 18.99
N GLN A 12 23.36 -17.27 17.85
CA GLN A 12 23.83 -16.35 16.83
C GLN A 12 22.76 -15.32 16.39
N ASN A 13 21.53 -15.76 16.20
CA ASN A 13 20.42 -14.87 15.81
C ASN A 13 19.98 -13.95 16.96
N VAL A 14 20.02 -14.43 18.18
CA VAL A 14 19.72 -13.63 19.37
C VAL A 14 20.84 -12.61 19.61
N LEU A 15 22.10 -13.04 19.50
CA LEU A 15 23.27 -12.14 19.63
C LEU A 15 23.29 -11.06 18.54
N LYS A 16 22.95 -11.40 17.29
CA LYS A 16 22.73 -10.42 16.21
C LYS A 16 21.64 -9.42 16.57
N SER A 17 20.50 -9.90 17.07
CA SER A 17 19.38 -9.03 17.48
C SER A 17 19.74 -8.11 18.64
N ILE A 18 20.46 -8.63 19.64
CA ILE A 18 20.97 -7.84 20.78
C ILE A 18 21.98 -6.80 20.29
N LEU A 19 22.90 -7.17 19.43
CA LEU A 19 23.88 -6.25 18.85
C LEU A 19 23.17 -5.11 18.08
N PHE A 20 22.20 -5.44 17.24
CA PHE A 20 21.42 -4.45 16.50
C PHE A 20 20.63 -3.53 17.44
N LEU A 21 19.99 -4.09 18.48
CA LEU A 21 19.24 -3.31 19.46
C LEU A 21 20.18 -2.36 20.23
N SER A 22 21.34 -2.86 20.64
CA SER A 22 22.36 -2.07 21.35
C SER A 22 22.89 -0.93 20.47
N ILE A 23 23.19 -1.20 19.19
CA ILE A 23 23.63 -0.17 18.25
C ILE A 23 22.51 0.86 18.03
N SER A 24 21.25 0.43 17.88
CA SER A 24 20.11 1.34 17.72
C SER A 24 19.93 2.24 18.94
N ILE A 25 20.08 1.71 20.15
CA ILE A 25 20.04 2.48 21.40
C ILE A 25 21.20 3.48 21.47
N LEU A 26 22.41 3.05 21.15
CA LEU A 26 23.58 3.92 21.10
C LEU A 26 23.44 5.05 20.10
N VAL A 27 22.93 4.75 18.91
CA VAL A 27 22.58 5.75 17.88
C VAL A 27 21.58 6.77 18.42
N LEU A 28 20.52 6.29 19.08
CA LEU A 28 19.49 7.18 19.65
C LEU A 28 20.06 8.07 20.74
N LEU A 29 20.88 7.51 21.64
CA LEU A 29 21.52 8.26 22.71
C LEU A 29 22.48 9.32 22.16
N GLU A 30 23.25 9.00 21.13
CA GLU A 30 24.20 9.94 20.51
C GLU A 30 23.45 11.04 19.75
N LEU A 31 22.34 10.72 19.06
CA LEU A 31 21.47 11.73 18.44
C LEU A 31 20.88 12.70 19.46
N ILE A 32 20.42 12.20 20.62
CA ILE A 32 19.91 13.04 21.72
C ILE A 32 21.02 13.95 22.26
N LYS A 33 22.22 13.42 22.42
CA LYS A 33 23.37 14.19 22.90
C LYS A 33 23.80 15.26 21.91
N MET A 34 23.86 14.93 20.60
CA MET A 34 24.15 15.91 19.55
C MET A 34 23.09 17.00 19.47
N GLY A 35 21.79 16.65 19.59
CA GLY A 35 20.69 17.62 19.61
C GLY A 35 20.76 18.60 20.79
N LYS A 36 21.42 18.21 21.91
CA LYS A 36 21.66 19.11 23.06
C LYS A 36 22.90 20.02 22.88
N THR A 37 23.86 19.59 22.07
CA THR A 37 25.14 20.33 21.88
C THR A 37 25.10 21.28 20.67
N ILE A 38 24.27 21.01 19.68
CA ILE A 38 24.15 21.80 18.46
C ILE A 38 22.83 22.58 18.51
N SER A 39 22.91 23.88 18.80
CA SER A 39 21.73 24.76 18.76
C SER A 39 21.30 24.99 17.30
N PRO A 40 20.00 24.82 16.96
CA PRO A 40 19.49 25.10 15.61
C PRO A 40 19.76 26.54 15.14
N GLU A 41 19.82 27.48 16.08
CA GLU A 41 20.08 28.89 15.83
C GLU A 41 21.53 29.12 15.35
N ALA A 42 22.51 28.46 15.97
CA ALA A 42 23.90 28.53 15.55
C ALA A 42 24.10 27.96 14.13
N VAL A 43 23.45 26.81 13.84
CA VAL A 43 23.47 26.22 12.49
C VAL A 43 22.85 27.16 11.48
N LYS A 44 21.69 27.76 11.79
CA LYS A 44 21.01 28.72 10.91
C LYS A 44 21.88 29.96 10.67
N GLY A 45 22.52 30.46 11.71
CA GLY A 45 23.43 31.63 11.62
C GLY A 45 24.60 31.39 10.65
N ILE A 46 25.24 30.22 10.73
CA ILE A 46 26.35 29.85 9.85
C ILE A 46 25.88 29.64 8.41
N LEU A 47 24.80 28.87 8.22
CA LEU A 47 24.30 28.55 6.88
C LEU A 47 23.75 29.78 6.14
N SER A 48 23.16 30.74 6.85
CA SER A 48 22.66 31.98 6.24
C SER A 48 23.77 32.91 5.71
N GLY A 49 24.99 32.75 6.21
CA GLY A 49 26.18 33.51 5.71
C GLY A 49 26.82 32.86 4.47
N LEU A 50 26.41 31.63 4.07
CA LEU A 50 26.99 30.94 2.91
C LEU A 50 26.13 31.08 1.66
N SER A 51 26.79 31.18 0.50
CA SER A 51 26.09 31.14 -0.78
C SER A 51 25.52 29.74 -1.06
N PRO A 52 24.43 29.61 -1.85
CA PRO A 52 23.88 28.31 -2.23
C PRO A 52 24.90 27.37 -2.89
N PHE A 53 25.80 27.90 -3.68
CA PHE A 53 26.90 27.16 -4.32
C PHE A 53 27.85 26.56 -3.29
N GLN A 54 28.20 27.33 -2.24
CA GLN A 54 29.04 26.84 -1.15
C GLN A 54 28.38 25.73 -0.37
N ILE A 55 27.07 25.82 -0.09
CA ILE A 55 26.32 24.77 0.60
C ILE A 55 26.29 23.48 -0.23
N VAL A 56 26.01 23.59 -1.54
CA VAL A 56 26.01 22.42 -2.44
C VAL A 56 27.39 21.80 -2.56
N SER A 57 28.46 22.61 -2.67
CA SER A 57 29.82 22.11 -2.73
C SER A 57 30.26 21.40 -1.43
N LEU A 58 29.89 21.94 -0.26
CA LEU A 58 30.11 21.31 1.02
C LEU A 58 29.37 19.95 1.13
N LEU A 59 28.13 19.89 0.65
CA LEU A 59 27.35 18.66 0.62
C LEU A 59 28.03 17.59 -0.25
N VAL A 60 28.38 17.95 -1.48
CA VAL A 60 28.97 17.01 -2.45
C VAL A 60 30.34 16.55 -1.99
N LEU A 61 31.20 17.46 -1.56
CA LEU A 61 32.56 17.14 -1.10
C LEU A 61 32.52 16.38 0.26
N GLY A 62 31.59 16.69 1.16
CA GLY A 62 31.39 15.94 2.39
C GLY A 62 31.02 14.50 2.14
N ILE A 63 30.05 14.26 1.24
CA ILE A 63 29.69 12.88 0.82
C ILE A 63 30.86 12.20 0.11
N PHE A 64 31.57 12.91 -0.76
CA PHE A 64 32.72 12.37 -1.49
C PHE A 64 33.88 12.00 -0.55
N SER A 65 34.11 12.75 0.54
CA SER A 65 35.18 12.49 1.50
C SER A 65 34.98 11.20 2.30
N VAL A 66 33.72 10.71 2.43
CA VAL A 66 33.40 9.45 3.12
C VAL A 66 33.43 8.27 2.14
N SER A 67 33.33 8.51 0.83
CA SER A 67 33.19 7.48 -0.18
C SER A 67 34.37 6.46 -0.27
N PRO A 68 35.67 6.82 -0.03
CA PRO A 68 36.75 5.85 -0.10
C PRO A 68 36.62 4.68 0.88
N MET A 69 35.92 4.89 1.99
CA MET A 69 35.66 3.82 2.96
C MET A 69 34.94 2.61 2.35
N MET A 70 34.18 2.80 1.26
CA MET A 70 33.52 1.71 0.55
C MET A 70 34.52 0.76 -0.16
N LEU A 71 35.70 1.28 -0.53
CA LEU A 71 36.74 0.47 -1.18
C LEU A 71 37.30 -0.62 -0.27
N TYR A 72 37.34 -0.37 1.04
CA TYR A 72 37.76 -1.39 2.00
C TYR A 72 36.82 -2.61 1.98
N ASP A 73 35.51 -2.37 1.97
CA ASP A 73 34.51 -3.43 1.95
C ASP A 73 34.47 -4.15 0.61
N PHE A 74 34.78 -3.46 -0.48
CA PHE A 74 34.98 -4.08 -1.78
C PHE A 74 36.18 -5.04 -1.80
N ILE A 75 37.31 -4.64 -1.17
CA ILE A 75 38.51 -5.50 -1.03
C ILE A 75 38.17 -6.67 -0.10
N LEU A 76 37.45 -6.43 0.99
CA LEU A 76 37.01 -7.46 1.93
C LEU A 76 36.11 -8.51 1.23
N CYS A 77 35.13 -8.08 0.45
CA CYS A 77 34.26 -8.98 -0.32
C CYS A 77 35.07 -9.86 -1.31
N LYS A 78 36.11 -9.29 -1.93
CA LYS A 78 37.04 -10.06 -2.79
C LYS A 78 37.87 -11.05 -1.99
N GLU A 79 38.27 -10.71 -0.75
CA GLU A 79 39.00 -11.65 0.13
C GLU A 79 38.10 -12.82 0.52
N LEU A 80 36.85 -12.53 0.89
CA LEU A 80 35.85 -13.52 1.26
C LEU A 80 35.25 -14.29 0.07
N LYS A 81 35.72 -14.03 -1.16
CA LYS A 81 35.23 -14.64 -2.43
C LYS A 81 33.71 -14.56 -2.60
N LYS A 82 33.05 -13.49 -2.13
CA LYS A 82 31.60 -13.32 -2.18
C LYS A 82 31.15 -12.60 -3.43
N LYS A 83 30.11 -13.14 -4.08
CA LYS A 83 29.42 -12.51 -5.20
C LYS A 83 28.26 -11.64 -4.70
N ILE A 84 28.56 -10.45 -4.22
CA ILE A 84 27.54 -9.47 -3.78
C ILE A 84 27.42 -8.40 -4.86
N SER A 85 26.19 -7.96 -5.17
CA SER A 85 25.97 -6.89 -6.14
C SER A 85 26.58 -5.56 -5.64
N LEU A 86 27.13 -4.75 -6.56
CA LEU A 86 27.76 -3.47 -6.23
C LEU A 86 26.83 -2.56 -5.41
N GLY A 87 25.54 -2.51 -5.75
CA GLY A 87 24.56 -1.70 -5.00
C GLY A 87 24.42 -2.14 -3.53
N LYS A 88 24.44 -3.45 -3.26
CA LYS A 88 24.40 -3.95 -1.87
C LYS A 88 25.70 -3.67 -1.12
N ILE A 89 26.86 -3.73 -1.78
CA ILE A 89 28.14 -3.37 -1.17
C ILE A 89 28.12 -1.89 -0.78
N ILE A 90 27.68 -1.00 -1.68
CA ILE A 90 27.58 0.44 -1.41
C ILE A 90 26.65 0.70 -0.23
N GLU A 91 25.42 0.14 -0.21
CA GLU A 91 24.46 0.33 0.88
C GLU A 91 25.01 -0.17 2.23
N SER A 92 25.58 -1.38 2.27
CA SER A 92 26.17 -1.93 3.51
C SER A 92 27.39 -1.16 3.99
N SER A 93 28.32 -0.85 3.07
CA SER A 93 29.53 -0.10 3.41
C SER A 93 29.21 1.30 3.90
N TRP A 94 28.27 1.99 3.26
CA TRP A 94 27.84 3.31 3.70
C TRP A 94 27.24 3.25 5.11
N THR A 95 26.37 2.26 5.34
CA THR A 95 25.78 2.03 6.68
C THR A 95 26.85 1.78 7.74
N ILE A 96 27.76 0.84 7.47
CA ILE A 96 28.81 0.45 8.43
C ILE A 96 29.70 1.65 8.77
N ASN A 97 30.22 2.31 7.74
CA ASN A 97 31.21 3.37 7.92
C ASN A 97 30.62 4.65 8.52
N SER A 98 29.41 5.05 8.12
CA SER A 98 28.73 6.21 8.70
C SER A 98 28.35 6.01 10.17
N LEU A 99 27.90 4.80 10.53
CA LEU A 99 27.61 4.44 11.91
C LEU A 99 28.91 4.38 12.74
N ASN A 100 29.98 3.79 12.19
CA ASN A 100 31.26 3.70 12.87
C ASN A 100 31.88 5.07 13.12
N ASN A 101 31.81 6.00 12.16
CA ASN A 101 32.33 7.35 12.31
C ASN A 101 31.67 8.11 13.47
N LEU A 102 30.36 7.90 13.69
CA LEU A 102 29.64 8.57 14.76
C LEU A 102 29.78 7.86 16.12
N ILE A 103 29.65 6.52 16.13
CA ILE A 103 29.61 5.72 17.36
C ILE A 103 31.04 5.40 17.86
N GLY A 104 31.95 5.16 16.93
CA GLY A 104 33.39 5.00 17.20
C GLY A 104 33.80 3.70 17.91
N PHE A 105 33.77 3.63 19.22
CA PHE A 105 34.17 2.51 20.07
C PHE A 105 35.35 1.68 19.53
N ALA A 106 36.43 2.32 19.14
CA ALA A 106 37.68 1.69 18.72
C ALA A 106 37.54 0.55 17.69
N GLY A 107 36.57 0.67 16.77
CA GLY A 107 36.34 -0.32 15.72
C GLY A 107 35.53 -1.56 16.10
N LEU A 108 35.08 -1.72 17.33
CA LEU A 108 34.29 -2.87 17.77
C LEU A 108 32.94 -2.93 17.05
N VAL A 109 32.27 -1.76 16.90
CA VAL A 109 31.01 -1.63 16.14
C VAL A 109 31.22 -1.96 14.68
N ASP A 110 32.35 -1.54 14.13
CA ASP A 110 32.77 -1.75 12.77
C ASP A 110 32.94 -3.24 12.44
N VAL A 111 33.66 -3.99 13.29
CA VAL A 111 33.81 -5.45 13.19
C VAL A 111 32.45 -6.14 13.27
N GLY A 112 31.63 -5.78 14.24
CA GLY A 112 30.33 -6.38 14.47
C GLY A 112 29.36 -6.18 13.31
N LEU A 113 29.33 -4.98 12.76
CA LEU A 113 28.47 -4.67 11.59
C LEU A 113 28.97 -5.41 10.35
N ARG A 114 30.29 -5.38 10.03
CA ARG A 114 30.83 -6.14 8.89
C ARG A 114 30.57 -7.63 9.03
N TYR A 115 30.76 -8.18 10.23
CA TYR A 115 30.41 -9.57 10.49
C TYR A 115 28.92 -9.85 10.19
N SER A 116 28.02 -8.99 10.65
CA SER A 116 26.57 -9.14 10.42
C SER A 116 26.19 -9.04 8.95
N TYR A 117 26.76 -8.09 8.19
CA TYR A 117 26.42 -7.87 6.78
C TYR A 117 27.10 -8.84 5.81
N PHE A 118 28.32 -9.29 6.14
CA PHE A 118 29.14 -10.09 5.21
C PHE A 118 29.34 -11.54 5.63
N THR A 119 28.68 -12.05 6.69
CA THR A 119 28.77 -13.46 7.10
C THR A 119 27.57 -14.26 6.61
N GLU A 120 27.83 -15.43 5.99
CA GLU A 120 26.85 -16.49 5.70
C GLU A 120 26.71 -17.43 6.89
N GLU A 121 25.55 -18.09 7.04
CA GLU A 121 25.21 -18.89 8.23
C GLU A 121 26.26 -19.98 8.57
N ASP A 122 26.95 -20.53 7.57
CA ASP A 122 27.92 -21.62 7.76
C ASP A 122 29.40 -21.20 7.70
N LYS A 123 29.71 -19.90 7.42
CA LYS A 123 31.10 -19.42 7.21
C LYS A 123 31.54 -18.33 8.21
N GLY A 124 31.09 -18.41 9.45
CA GLY A 124 31.35 -17.42 10.47
C GLY A 124 32.85 -17.24 10.77
N GLU A 125 33.62 -18.33 10.85
CA GLU A 125 35.05 -18.30 11.15
C GLU A 125 35.91 -17.69 10.03
N GLU A 126 35.62 -18.09 8.76
CA GLU A 126 36.29 -17.53 7.58
C GLU A 126 36.04 -16.03 7.43
N SER A 127 34.79 -15.60 7.71
CA SER A 127 34.40 -14.19 7.63
C SER A 127 35.12 -13.38 8.71
N MET A 128 35.20 -13.88 9.94
CA MET A 128 35.90 -13.22 11.02
C MET A 128 37.39 -13.10 10.75
N GLN A 129 38.04 -14.16 10.24
CA GLN A 129 39.46 -14.12 9.83
C GLN A 129 39.69 -13.11 8.72
N GLY A 130 38.81 -13.04 7.70
CA GLY A 130 38.92 -12.05 6.64
C GLY A 130 38.81 -10.62 7.13
N ILE A 131 37.85 -10.33 8.02
CA ILE A 131 37.67 -9.02 8.64
C ILE A 131 38.91 -8.64 9.44
N SER A 132 39.42 -9.55 10.31
CA SER A 132 40.58 -9.32 11.14
C SER A 132 41.86 -9.04 10.36
N LYS A 133 42.00 -9.59 9.14
CA LYS A 133 43.12 -9.33 8.21
C LYS A 133 43.04 -7.96 7.54
N VAL A 134 41.88 -7.45 7.21
CA VAL A 134 41.69 -6.23 6.43
C VAL A 134 41.65 -4.97 7.31
N MET A 135 40.95 -5.04 8.46
CA MET A 135 40.67 -3.86 9.28
C MET A 135 41.93 -3.12 9.83
N PRO A 136 43.03 -3.76 10.28
CA PRO A 136 44.17 -3.04 10.76
C PRO A 136 44.78 -2.06 9.75
N TYR A 137 44.64 -2.36 8.46
CA TYR A 137 45.14 -1.49 7.38
C TYR A 137 44.37 -0.19 7.19
N PHE A 138 43.18 -0.02 7.81
CA PHE A 138 42.46 1.24 7.82
C PHE A 138 43.24 2.39 8.46
N LEU A 139 44.16 2.05 9.37
CA LEU A 139 45.05 3.00 10.01
C LEU A 139 46.36 3.24 9.25
N SER A 140 46.58 2.58 8.12
CA SER A 140 47.84 2.70 7.36
C SER A 140 48.05 4.13 6.79
N GLY A 141 46.96 4.76 6.28
CA GLY A 141 46.98 6.16 5.82
C GLY A 141 47.21 7.15 6.95
N LEU A 142 46.57 6.91 8.10
CA LEU A 142 46.81 7.73 9.29
C LEU A 142 48.32 7.66 9.70
N SER A 143 48.94 6.46 9.65
CA SER A 143 50.36 6.28 9.96
C SER A 143 51.26 7.09 9.01
N LEU A 144 51.01 7.03 7.68
CA LEU A 144 51.79 7.76 6.70
C LEU A 144 51.58 9.28 6.77
N TYR A 145 50.34 9.74 6.95
CA TYR A 145 50.11 11.17 7.17
C TYR A 145 50.64 11.67 8.51
N SER A 146 50.68 10.84 9.55
CA SER A 146 51.34 11.18 10.83
C SER A 146 52.84 11.36 10.63
N LEU A 147 53.50 10.49 9.83
CA LEU A 147 54.92 10.63 9.50
C LEU A 147 55.19 11.93 8.72
N LEU A 148 54.36 12.21 7.69
CA LEU A 148 54.41 13.46 6.93
C LEU A 148 54.22 14.69 7.82
N SER A 149 53.20 14.64 8.69
CA SER A 149 52.89 15.71 9.64
C SER A 149 54.00 15.94 10.67
N PHE A 150 54.65 14.84 11.12
CA PHE A 150 55.82 14.94 11.99
C PHE A 150 56.96 15.71 11.31
N GLY A 151 57.28 15.39 10.03
CA GLY A 151 58.27 16.14 9.27
C GLY A 151 57.93 17.60 9.06
N LEU A 152 56.67 17.91 8.69
CA LEU A 152 56.14 19.28 8.51
C LEU A 152 56.19 20.10 9.82
N LEU A 153 55.95 19.45 10.98
CA LEU A 153 55.98 20.13 12.26
C LEU A 153 57.36 20.73 12.59
N PHE A 154 58.42 20.08 12.16
CA PHE A 154 59.78 20.59 12.35
C PHE A 154 60.26 21.46 11.20
N ALA A 155 59.76 21.30 9.97
CA ALA A 155 60.20 22.06 8.82
C ALA A 155 59.47 23.41 8.62
N VAL A 156 58.20 23.51 8.99
CA VAL A 156 57.36 24.68 8.66
C VAL A 156 56.82 25.42 9.88
N GLN A 157 56.79 24.78 11.06
CA GLN A 157 56.13 25.38 12.22
C GLN A 157 57.11 25.78 13.35
N GLU A 158 57.00 27.02 13.83
CA GLU A 158 57.71 27.53 14.99
C GLU A 158 56.95 27.32 16.31
N ASN A 159 55.71 26.75 16.26
CA ASN A 159 54.82 26.67 17.40
C ASN A 159 55.26 25.60 18.41
N ALA A 160 55.74 26.03 19.55
CA ALA A 160 56.25 25.19 20.64
C ALA A 160 55.19 24.27 21.24
N VAL A 161 53.92 24.71 21.29
CA VAL A 161 52.81 23.93 21.82
C VAL A 161 52.52 22.70 20.95
N LEU A 162 52.46 22.85 19.63
CA LEU A 162 52.26 21.73 18.72
C LEU A 162 53.45 20.78 18.70
N LYS A 163 54.66 21.31 18.88
CA LYS A 163 55.89 20.46 19.00
C LYS A 163 55.87 19.57 20.23
N SER A 164 55.23 19.95 21.32
CA SER A 164 55.11 19.09 22.51
C SER A 164 54.27 17.83 22.26
N TYR A 165 53.37 17.85 21.25
CA TYR A 165 52.58 16.68 20.86
C TYR A 165 53.22 15.85 19.71
N SER A 166 54.48 16.16 19.31
CA SER A 166 55.17 15.42 18.25
C SER A 166 55.31 13.92 18.51
N PHE A 167 55.40 13.53 19.79
CA PHE A 167 55.47 12.13 20.19
C PHE A 167 54.20 11.34 19.77
N VAL A 168 53.00 11.98 19.72
CA VAL A 168 51.74 11.36 19.28
C VAL A 168 51.85 11.00 17.81
N LEU A 169 52.34 11.91 16.97
CA LEU A 169 52.57 11.66 15.55
C LEU A 169 53.63 10.57 15.31
N LEU A 170 54.70 10.58 16.10
CA LEU A 170 55.75 9.56 16.04
C LEU A 170 55.20 8.18 16.36
N LEU A 171 54.41 8.03 17.43
CA LEU A 171 53.79 6.76 17.80
C LEU A 171 52.80 6.29 16.73
N ALA A 172 51.96 7.18 16.19
CA ALA A 172 51.01 6.86 15.11
C ALA A 172 51.77 6.45 13.83
N SER A 173 52.91 7.02 13.52
CA SER A 173 53.70 6.69 12.33
C SER A 173 54.27 5.25 12.38
N LEU A 174 54.42 4.64 13.54
CA LEU A 174 54.88 3.27 13.69
C LEU A 174 53.82 2.20 13.43
N ILE A 175 52.54 2.58 13.29
CA ILE A 175 51.44 1.63 13.09
C ILE A 175 51.65 0.80 11.81
N LEU A 176 51.92 1.44 10.66
CA LEU A 176 52.09 0.73 9.39
C LEU A 176 53.38 -0.13 9.37
N PRO A 177 54.58 0.34 9.80
CA PRO A 177 55.76 -0.52 9.91
C PRO A 177 55.52 -1.76 10.79
N VAL A 178 54.85 -1.61 11.91
CA VAL A 178 54.50 -2.72 12.80
C VAL A 178 53.52 -3.69 12.12
N LEU A 179 52.49 -3.21 11.45
CA LEU A 179 51.52 -4.05 10.71
C LEU A 179 52.24 -4.85 9.59
N LEU A 180 53.11 -4.20 8.85
CA LEU A 180 53.88 -4.88 7.77
C LEU A 180 54.83 -5.94 8.37
N PHE A 181 55.50 -5.65 9.51
CA PHE A 181 56.35 -6.61 10.21
C PHE A 181 55.53 -7.84 10.70
N LEU A 182 54.35 -7.59 11.31
CA LEU A 182 53.49 -8.65 11.82
C LEU A 182 52.92 -9.50 10.68
N SER A 183 52.61 -8.89 9.52
CA SER A 183 52.08 -9.59 8.35
C SER A 183 53.10 -10.58 7.71
N THR A 184 54.41 -10.42 7.99
CA THR A 184 55.46 -11.32 7.48
C THR A 184 55.68 -12.54 8.34
N ARG A 185 55.20 -12.55 9.61
CA ARG A 185 55.44 -13.63 10.59
C ARG A 185 54.32 -14.70 10.51
N LYS A 186 54.73 -15.96 10.16
CA LYS A 186 53.80 -17.12 10.08
C LYS A 186 53.12 -17.50 11.41
N SER A 187 53.69 -17.14 12.55
CA SER A 187 53.11 -17.49 13.86
C SER A 187 51.86 -16.69 14.24
N TRP A 188 51.57 -15.62 13.51
CA TRP A 188 50.34 -14.79 13.68
C TRP A 188 49.37 -15.00 12.53
N SER A 189 48.80 -16.21 12.44
CA SER A 189 47.93 -16.65 11.34
C SER A 189 46.70 -15.74 11.16
N TYR A 190 46.31 -15.01 12.18
CA TYR A 190 45.22 -14.02 12.12
C TYR A 190 45.53 -12.81 11.22
N PHE A 191 46.79 -12.39 11.11
CA PHE A 191 47.22 -11.25 10.27
C PHE A 191 47.93 -11.65 8.99
N GLY A 192 48.28 -12.94 8.83
CA GLY A 192 49.02 -13.45 7.69
C GLY A 192 48.17 -13.90 6.50
N ASN A 193 48.75 -13.81 5.28
CA ASN A 193 48.22 -14.29 4.02
C ASN A 193 47.34 -13.39 3.16
N LEU A 194 47.36 -12.06 3.34
CA LEU A 194 46.93 -11.17 2.27
C LEU A 194 47.96 -11.08 1.15
N SER A 195 47.51 -11.09 -0.11
CA SER A 195 48.43 -10.90 -1.25
C SER A 195 49.01 -9.47 -1.22
N LYS A 196 50.27 -9.31 -1.65
CA LYS A 196 50.94 -7.99 -1.70
C LYS A 196 50.14 -6.94 -2.44
N LYS A 197 49.44 -7.35 -3.52
CA LYS A 197 48.52 -6.46 -4.28
C LYS A 197 47.37 -5.93 -3.44
N LYS A 198 46.76 -6.77 -2.60
CA LYS A 198 45.68 -6.37 -1.71
C LYS A 198 46.16 -5.45 -0.58
N ILE A 199 47.32 -5.73 0.00
CA ILE A 199 47.95 -4.86 1.01
C ILE A 199 48.20 -3.47 0.42
N LEU A 200 48.81 -3.42 -0.81
CA LEU A 200 49.02 -2.14 -1.46
C LEU A 200 47.70 -1.41 -1.76
N ALA A 201 46.68 -2.12 -2.21
CA ALA A 201 45.36 -1.53 -2.46
C ALA A 201 44.76 -0.96 -1.16
N LEU A 202 44.85 -1.66 -0.03
CA LEU A 202 44.37 -1.20 1.28
C LEU A 202 45.14 0.06 1.74
N ILE A 203 46.45 0.08 1.60
CA ILE A 203 47.27 1.24 1.95
C ILE A 203 46.89 2.46 1.09
N LEU A 204 46.73 2.28 -0.24
CA LEU A 204 46.30 3.35 -1.14
C LEU A 204 44.89 3.84 -0.83
N THR A 205 43.98 2.93 -0.50
CA THR A 205 42.61 3.29 -0.09
C THR A 205 42.66 4.13 1.21
N SER A 206 43.47 3.70 2.18
CA SER A 206 43.62 4.41 3.46
C SER A 206 44.25 5.79 3.27
N LEU A 207 45.24 5.91 2.38
CA LEU A 207 45.81 7.23 2.03
C LEU A 207 44.75 8.13 1.40
N LEU A 208 43.96 7.62 0.47
CA LEU A 208 42.89 8.38 -0.14
C LEU A 208 41.85 8.83 0.87
N ASP A 209 41.44 7.96 1.77
CA ASP A 209 40.46 8.20 2.83
C ASP A 209 40.90 9.32 3.76
N TRP A 210 42.01 9.16 4.44
CA TRP A 210 42.55 10.16 5.38
C TRP A 210 42.95 11.46 4.70
N GLY A 211 43.40 11.40 3.44
CA GLY A 211 43.70 12.58 2.64
C GLY A 211 42.47 13.40 2.30
N LEU A 212 41.39 12.77 1.82
CA LEU A 212 40.15 13.46 1.48
C LEU A 212 39.49 14.09 2.70
N VAL A 213 39.52 13.40 3.85
CA VAL A 213 38.96 13.96 5.09
C VAL A 213 39.72 15.22 5.52
N SER A 214 41.08 15.19 5.48
CA SER A 214 41.89 16.35 5.85
C SER A 214 41.70 17.52 4.87
N CYS A 215 41.63 17.26 3.57
CA CYS A 215 41.31 18.25 2.54
C CYS A 215 39.90 18.84 2.71
N PHE A 216 38.92 18.02 3.06
CA PHE A 216 37.57 18.49 3.31
C PHE A 216 37.50 19.39 4.56
N PHE A 217 38.18 18.98 5.64
CA PHE A 217 38.31 19.84 6.83
C PHE A 217 38.87 21.22 6.49
N PHE A 218 39.95 21.25 5.71
CA PHE A 218 40.58 22.48 5.25
C PHE A 218 39.62 23.31 4.35
N TYR A 219 38.86 22.63 3.46
CA TYR A 219 37.91 23.29 2.58
C TYR A 219 36.78 23.96 3.38
N CYS A 220 36.31 23.36 4.49
CA CYS A 220 35.35 24.02 5.39
C CYS A 220 35.87 25.36 5.92
N GLY A 221 37.11 25.42 6.32
CA GLY A 221 37.71 26.68 6.77
C GLY A 221 37.84 27.74 5.66
N ARG A 222 38.21 27.30 4.46
CA ARG A 222 38.29 28.21 3.28
C ARG A 222 36.93 28.76 2.89
N THR A 223 35.89 27.93 3.01
CA THR A 223 34.52 28.35 2.72
C THR A 223 34.03 29.44 3.67
N LEU A 224 34.51 29.43 4.92
CA LEU A 224 34.23 30.47 5.92
C LEU A 224 35.13 31.71 5.77
N GLY A 225 36.06 31.73 4.80
CA GLY A 225 36.92 32.89 4.53
C GLY A 225 38.27 32.86 5.25
N TYR A 226 38.63 31.77 5.96
CA TYR A 226 39.90 31.75 6.70
C TYR A 226 41.09 31.44 5.78
N SER A 227 42.16 32.17 5.93
CA SER A 227 43.36 32.10 5.07
C SER A 227 44.48 31.22 5.64
N VAL A 228 44.14 30.18 6.43
CA VAL A 228 45.14 29.28 7.01
C VAL A 228 45.66 28.28 5.96
N SER A 229 46.94 27.98 5.94
CA SER A 229 47.54 27.05 4.98
C SER A 229 47.22 25.62 5.29
N LEU A 230 47.02 24.79 4.27
CA LEU A 230 46.83 23.33 4.43
C LEU A 230 48.02 22.68 5.12
N LEU A 231 49.24 23.03 4.75
CA LEU A 231 50.45 22.47 5.30
C LEU A 231 50.66 22.79 6.82
N SER A 232 50.13 23.93 7.27
CA SER A 232 50.15 24.30 8.68
C SER A 232 49.04 23.62 9.49
N THR A 233 47.89 23.38 8.89
CA THR A 233 46.78 22.73 9.58
C THR A 233 46.86 21.21 9.60
N LEU A 234 47.61 20.60 8.69
CA LEU A 234 47.76 19.16 8.59
C LEU A 234 48.31 18.50 9.86
N PRO A 235 49.41 18.97 10.47
CA PRO A 235 49.92 18.41 11.74
C PRO A 235 48.90 18.54 12.87
N LEU A 236 48.21 19.68 12.98
CA LEU A 236 47.18 19.91 13.98
C LEU A 236 46.02 18.92 13.80
N PHE A 237 45.57 18.72 12.57
CA PHE A 237 44.47 17.80 12.24
C PHE A 237 44.82 16.37 12.65
N PHE A 238 46.01 15.84 12.31
CA PHE A 238 46.39 14.48 12.62
C PHE A 238 46.72 14.28 14.12
N ILE A 239 47.28 15.27 14.82
CA ILE A 239 47.41 15.25 16.28
C ILE A 239 46.00 15.13 16.91
N SER A 240 45.05 15.96 16.47
CA SER A 240 43.71 15.97 17.05
C SER A 240 42.95 14.65 16.79
N ILE A 241 43.12 14.04 15.62
CA ILE A 241 42.54 12.73 15.29
C ILE A 241 43.17 11.65 16.16
N CYS A 242 44.47 11.59 16.29
CA CYS A 242 45.16 10.61 17.14
C CYS A 242 44.68 10.68 18.60
N ILE A 243 44.58 11.89 19.15
CA ILE A 243 44.03 12.12 20.50
C ILE A 243 42.56 11.70 20.55
N GLY A 244 41.77 11.99 19.50
CA GLY A 244 40.37 11.57 19.38
C GLY A 244 40.20 10.05 19.42
N ILE A 245 41.04 9.31 18.67
CA ILE A 245 41.00 7.84 18.62
C ILE A 245 41.41 7.25 19.98
N VAL A 246 42.46 7.76 20.58
CA VAL A 246 42.97 7.28 21.89
C VAL A 246 42.00 7.56 23.04
N SER A 247 41.21 8.63 22.93
CA SER A 247 40.19 8.98 23.94
C SER A 247 39.04 7.98 24.02
N MET A 248 38.85 7.13 22.99
CA MET A 248 37.73 6.19 22.87
C MET A 248 36.36 6.82 23.09
N ILE A 249 36.21 8.14 22.95
CA ILE A 249 34.96 8.85 23.07
C ILE A 249 34.19 8.68 21.76
N PRO A 250 32.86 8.33 21.79
CA PRO A 250 32.03 8.22 20.60
C PRO A 250 32.14 9.45 19.72
N GLY A 251 32.42 9.23 18.41
CA GLY A 251 32.61 10.29 17.42
C GLY A 251 33.74 11.28 17.74
N SER A 252 34.63 10.93 18.68
CA SER A 252 35.70 11.81 19.22
C SER A 252 35.15 13.17 19.68
N LEU A 253 33.89 13.21 20.16
CA LEU A 253 33.22 14.43 20.61
C LEU A 253 33.90 15.03 21.83
N GLY A 254 34.37 16.23 21.68
CA GLY A 254 35.08 16.98 22.72
C GLY A 254 36.59 16.82 22.63
N SER A 255 37.19 15.63 22.56
CA SER A 255 38.65 15.44 22.53
C SER A 255 39.29 15.99 21.24
N PHE A 256 38.72 15.64 20.07
CA PHE A 256 39.12 16.20 18.78
C PHE A 256 38.82 17.71 18.73
N ASP A 257 37.62 18.13 19.17
CA ASP A 257 37.18 19.52 19.06
C ASP A 257 38.02 20.45 19.95
N LEU A 258 38.33 20.04 21.18
CA LEU A 258 39.16 20.82 22.11
C LEU A 258 40.59 21.00 21.58
N MET A 259 41.20 19.91 21.06
CA MET A 259 42.54 19.99 20.51
C MET A 259 42.60 20.83 19.27
N MET A 260 41.61 20.65 18.33
CA MET A 260 41.50 21.47 17.14
C MET A 260 41.23 22.94 17.45
N MET A 261 40.34 23.24 18.37
CA MET A 261 40.06 24.60 18.82
C MET A 261 41.31 25.28 19.42
N SER A 262 41.98 24.57 20.32
CA SER A 262 43.22 25.06 20.93
C SER A 262 44.28 25.38 19.86
N GLY A 263 44.46 24.50 18.87
CA GLY A 263 45.41 24.67 17.80
C GLY A 263 45.05 25.83 16.83
N LEU A 264 43.75 25.95 16.44
CA LEU A 264 43.28 27.00 15.56
C LEU A 264 43.42 28.42 16.16
N LEU A 265 43.27 28.55 17.47
CA LEU A 265 43.53 29.79 18.18
C LEU A 265 44.97 30.29 17.99
N HIS A 266 45.93 29.36 17.87
CA HIS A 266 47.32 29.71 17.59
C HIS A 266 47.59 30.18 16.14
N PHE A 267 46.67 29.90 15.24
CA PHE A 267 46.68 30.39 13.83
C PHE A 267 45.87 31.68 13.66
N SER A 268 45.64 32.42 14.72
CA SER A 268 44.92 33.71 14.73
C SER A 268 43.43 33.57 14.31
N VAL A 269 42.87 32.35 14.50
CA VAL A 269 41.43 32.14 14.31
C VAL A 269 40.72 32.34 15.65
N ASN A 270 39.73 33.21 15.71
CA ASN A 270 38.94 33.52 16.89
C ASN A 270 38.16 32.29 17.40
N ARG A 271 37.87 32.24 18.70
CA ARG A 271 37.15 31.10 19.32
C ARG A 271 35.80 30.78 18.65
N ASN A 272 35.03 31.82 18.33
CA ASN A 272 33.73 31.65 17.65
C ASN A 272 33.89 31.15 16.20
N GLU A 273 34.91 31.63 15.52
CA GLU A 273 35.28 31.20 14.16
C GLU A 273 35.74 29.72 14.16
N ALA A 274 36.61 29.34 15.07
CA ALA A 274 37.03 27.96 15.21
C ALA A 274 35.86 27.02 15.55
N ALA A 275 34.92 27.46 16.38
CA ALA A 275 33.72 26.72 16.70
C ALA A 275 32.79 26.58 15.44
N SER A 276 32.65 27.63 14.62
CA SER A 276 31.88 27.61 13.38
C SER A 276 32.50 26.65 12.35
N TRP A 277 33.83 26.65 12.23
CA TRP A 277 34.56 25.73 11.36
C TRP A 277 34.35 24.26 11.76
N LEU A 278 34.52 23.95 13.04
CA LEU A 278 34.29 22.61 13.60
C LEU A 278 32.83 22.17 13.41
N LEU A 279 31.87 23.07 13.64
CA LEU A 279 30.46 22.78 13.47
C LEU A 279 30.10 22.47 11.99
N LEU A 280 30.64 23.25 11.06
CA LEU A 280 30.44 23.04 9.63
C LEU A 280 30.99 21.66 9.20
N PHE A 281 32.22 21.32 9.64
CA PHE A 281 32.82 20.01 9.42
C PHE A 281 31.96 18.88 10.01
N ARG A 282 31.44 19.05 11.24
CA ARG A 282 30.58 18.05 11.89
C ARG A 282 29.28 17.81 11.11
N ILE A 283 28.63 18.87 10.60
CA ILE A 283 27.38 18.75 9.84
C ILE A 283 27.62 17.95 8.56
N PHE A 284 28.58 18.35 7.74
CA PHE A 284 28.73 17.79 6.40
C PHE A 284 29.53 16.49 6.35
N TYR A 285 30.42 16.22 7.30
CA TYR A 285 31.21 14.98 7.34
C TYR A 285 30.61 13.89 8.24
N TYR A 286 29.94 14.26 9.35
CA TYR A 286 29.36 13.27 10.27
C TYR A 286 27.85 13.16 10.16
N ILE A 287 27.10 14.28 10.32
CA ILE A 287 25.64 14.23 10.46
C ILE A 287 24.96 13.82 9.15
N ILE A 288 25.33 14.45 8.03
CA ILE A 288 24.69 14.15 6.74
C ILE A 288 25.00 12.73 6.26
N PRO A 289 26.27 12.27 6.20
CA PRO A 289 26.55 10.87 5.85
C PRO A 289 25.90 9.87 6.80
N PHE A 290 25.83 10.18 8.12
CA PHE A 290 25.13 9.36 9.10
C PHE A 290 23.62 9.26 8.82
N ALA A 291 22.96 10.37 8.50
CA ALA A 291 21.53 10.37 8.14
C ALA A 291 21.27 9.46 6.92
N ILE A 292 22.13 9.52 5.90
CA ILE A 292 22.05 8.62 4.72
C ILE A 292 22.29 7.16 5.15
N GLY A 293 23.30 6.90 5.98
CA GLY A 293 23.59 5.55 6.47
C GLY A 293 22.48 4.97 7.35
N LEU A 294 21.84 5.81 8.15
CA LEU A 294 20.68 5.43 8.96
C LEU A 294 19.49 5.00 8.09
N LEU A 295 19.24 5.70 6.98
CA LEU A 295 18.20 5.31 6.01
C LEU A 295 18.49 3.94 5.39
N PHE A 296 19.74 3.67 5.00
CA PHE A 296 20.14 2.35 4.52
C PHE A 296 20.06 1.26 5.58
N PHE A 297 20.42 1.58 6.83
CA PHE A 297 20.30 0.68 7.98
C PHE A 297 18.85 0.29 8.25
N ILE A 298 17.96 1.27 8.31
CA ILE A 298 16.50 1.03 8.49
C ILE A 298 15.95 0.18 7.34
N LYS A 299 16.38 0.44 6.10
CA LYS A 299 15.98 -0.37 4.92
C LYS A 299 16.46 -1.82 5.04
N SER A 300 17.69 -2.04 5.47
CA SER A 300 18.30 -3.37 5.66
C SER A 300 17.62 -4.14 6.78
N MET A 301 17.44 -3.51 7.96
CA MET A 301 16.71 -4.09 9.09
C MET A 301 15.24 -4.40 8.71
N GLY A 302 14.59 -3.48 8.00
CA GLY A 302 13.21 -3.66 7.56
C GLY A 302 13.04 -4.92 6.71
N GLY A 303 14.00 -5.25 5.87
CA GLY A 303 14.03 -6.49 5.08
C GLY A 303 14.09 -7.76 5.95
N GLN A 304 15.00 -7.81 6.91
CA GLN A 304 15.17 -8.95 7.80
C GLN A 304 13.97 -9.14 8.75
N ILE A 305 13.49 -8.04 9.34
CA ILE A 305 12.29 -8.05 10.19
C ILE A 305 11.06 -8.48 9.38
N ASN A 306 10.93 -8.01 8.14
CA ASN A 306 9.80 -8.38 7.29
C ASN A 306 9.78 -9.88 6.96
N GLN A 307 10.94 -10.50 6.71
CA GLN A 307 11.03 -11.94 6.54
C GLN A 307 10.63 -12.70 7.81
N LYS A 308 11.14 -12.28 8.97
CA LYS A 308 10.85 -12.91 10.26
C LYS A 308 9.37 -12.83 10.65
N PHE A 309 8.67 -11.78 10.23
CA PHE A 309 7.24 -11.56 10.52
C PHE A 309 6.35 -11.75 9.29
N TYR A 310 6.70 -12.66 8.38
CA TYR A 310 5.86 -13.07 7.24
C TYR A 310 5.30 -11.91 6.39
N GLY A 311 6.09 -10.85 6.22
CA GLY A 311 5.70 -9.68 5.41
C GLY A 311 4.79 -8.66 6.10
N LEU A 312 4.39 -8.87 7.37
CA LEU A 312 3.52 -7.98 8.13
C LEU A 312 4.07 -6.53 8.23
N PRO A 313 5.35 -6.30 8.58
CA PRO A 313 5.89 -4.94 8.65
C PRO A 313 5.84 -4.19 7.32
N LYS A 314 6.08 -4.87 6.20
CA LYS A 314 5.98 -4.28 4.85
C LYS A 314 4.54 -3.91 4.53
N LYS A 315 3.58 -4.79 4.84
CA LYS A 315 2.15 -4.52 4.65
C LYS A 315 1.70 -3.34 5.50
N LEU A 316 2.11 -3.30 6.77
CA LEU A 316 1.80 -2.21 7.70
C LEU A 316 2.43 -0.88 7.25
N SER A 317 3.72 -0.87 6.85
CA SER A 317 4.39 0.32 6.34
C SER A 317 3.77 0.84 5.03
N SER A 318 3.31 -0.05 4.15
CA SER A 318 2.57 0.32 2.93
C SER A 318 1.23 0.98 3.25
N LEU A 319 0.45 0.41 4.18
CA LEU A 319 -0.83 0.98 4.63
C LEU A 319 -0.63 2.36 5.30
N LEU A 320 0.32 2.47 6.23
CA LEU A 320 0.67 3.73 6.88
C LEU A 320 1.18 4.76 5.86
N GLY A 321 2.08 4.36 4.97
CA GLY A 321 2.60 5.22 3.91
C GLY A 321 1.48 5.71 2.97
N GLN A 322 0.49 4.88 2.65
CA GLN A 322 -0.68 5.28 1.86
C GLN A 322 -1.50 6.33 2.63
N GLY A 323 -1.81 6.07 3.89
CA GLY A 323 -2.53 7.01 4.75
C GLY A 323 -1.81 8.34 4.90
N ILE A 324 -0.51 8.30 5.21
CA ILE A 324 0.33 9.49 5.39
C ILE A 324 0.42 10.30 4.10
N SER A 325 0.69 9.67 2.95
CA SER A 325 0.80 10.42 1.69
C SER A 325 -0.52 11.06 1.24
N HIS A 326 -1.64 10.35 1.47
CA HIS A 326 -2.97 10.91 1.22
C HIS A 326 -3.27 12.07 2.18
N PHE A 327 -2.98 11.91 3.47
CA PHE A 327 -3.14 12.96 4.47
C PHE A 327 -2.27 14.18 4.14
N MET A 328 -1.00 13.97 3.82
CA MET A 328 -0.09 15.08 3.48
C MET A 328 -0.57 15.89 2.28
N ALA A 329 -1.02 15.21 1.21
CA ALA A 329 -1.55 15.89 0.05
C ALA A 329 -2.79 16.72 0.40
N ASN A 330 -3.75 16.12 1.09
CA ASN A 330 -4.99 16.80 1.47
C ASN A 330 -4.76 17.92 2.49
N PHE A 331 -3.89 17.70 3.48
CA PHE A 331 -3.56 18.71 4.48
C PHE A 331 -2.92 19.94 3.83
N PHE A 332 -1.95 19.73 2.94
CA PHE A 332 -1.31 20.83 2.23
C PHE A 332 -2.26 21.56 1.28
N GLY A 333 -3.13 20.79 0.60
CA GLY A 333 -4.20 21.34 -0.22
C GLY A 333 -5.18 22.20 0.59
N PHE A 334 -5.64 21.67 1.71
CA PHE A 334 -6.51 22.41 2.63
C PHE A 334 -5.82 23.67 3.18
N PHE A 335 -4.55 23.55 3.55
CA PHE A 335 -3.77 24.65 4.07
C PHE A 335 -3.64 25.81 3.04
N LEU A 336 -3.27 25.50 1.79
CA LEU A 336 -3.20 26.50 0.72
C LEU A 336 -4.57 27.14 0.42
N MET A 337 -5.65 26.36 0.47
CA MET A 337 -7.00 26.91 0.27
C MET A 337 -7.44 27.77 1.45
N ALA A 338 -7.17 27.32 2.67
CA ALA A 338 -7.53 28.06 3.88
C ALA A 338 -6.78 29.40 3.96
N THR A 339 -5.48 29.40 3.71
CA THR A 339 -4.65 30.63 3.72
C THR A 339 -5.07 31.62 2.64
N ALA A 340 -5.58 31.13 1.48
CA ALA A 340 -6.12 31.99 0.43
C ALA A 340 -7.42 32.74 0.82
N ILE A 341 -8.16 32.23 1.80
CA ILE A 341 -9.50 32.73 2.18
C ILE A 341 -9.48 33.47 3.51
N LEU A 342 -8.55 33.11 4.42
CA LEU A 342 -8.51 33.65 5.77
C LEU A 342 -8.01 35.10 5.81
N PRO A 343 -8.60 35.96 6.69
CA PRO A 343 -8.17 37.34 6.84
C PRO A 343 -6.72 37.48 7.32
N ASP A 344 -6.09 38.62 7.02
CA ASP A 344 -4.70 38.95 7.36
C ASP A 344 -4.37 38.80 8.86
N GLU A 345 -5.35 38.91 9.74
CA GLU A 345 -5.17 38.74 11.18
C GLU A 345 -4.72 37.32 11.57
N ILE A 346 -5.12 36.30 10.84
CA ILE A 346 -4.73 34.89 11.10
C ILE A 346 -3.31 34.64 10.59
N HIS A 347 -2.86 35.39 9.60
CA HIS A 347 -1.45 35.34 9.14
C HIS A 347 -0.46 35.88 10.19
N SER A 348 -0.94 36.60 11.20
CA SER A 348 -0.10 37.01 12.33
C SER A 348 0.33 35.86 13.25
N ILE A 349 -0.30 34.72 13.16
CA ILE A 349 0.11 33.51 13.89
C ILE A 349 1.45 33.00 13.29
N PRO A 350 2.54 32.93 14.10
CA PRO A 350 3.89 32.66 13.57
C PRO A 350 4.00 31.36 12.72
N LEU A 351 3.23 30.34 13.08
CA LEU A 351 3.21 29.07 12.35
C LEU A 351 2.59 29.22 10.95
N ILE A 352 1.45 29.93 10.86
CA ILE A 352 0.72 30.16 9.60
C ILE A 352 1.50 31.12 8.70
N GLY A 353 2.03 32.20 9.27
CA GLY A 353 2.83 33.19 8.54
C GLY A 353 4.16 32.63 8.00
N GLN A 354 4.73 31.59 8.63
CA GLN A 354 5.92 30.90 8.13
C GLN A 354 5.59 29.87 7.03
N MET A 355 4.39 29.33 7.02
CA MET A 355 3.96 28.36 6.01
C MET A 355 3.43 29.01 4.74
N ASP A 356 2.82 30.20 4.83
CA ASP A 356 2.33 30.99 3.69
C ASP A 356 3.05 32.32 3.55
N PRO A 357 4.06 32.40 2.67
CA PRO A 357 4.82 33.64 2.44
C PRO A 357 4.08 34.65 1.57
N ILE A 358 2.91 34.31 0.99
CA ILE A 358 2.24 35.18 0.01
C ILE A 358 1.10 35.92 0.67
N ARG A 359 1.38 37.10 1.16
CA ARG A 359 0.42 37.97 1.87
C ARG A 359 -0.53 38.72 0.91
N GLY A 360 -1.81 38.53 1.12
CA GLY A 360 -2.86 39.54 1.07
C GLY A 360 -3.22 40.25 -0.23
N GLN A 361 -2.72 39.86 -1.44
CA GLN A 361 -3.22 40.43 -2.69
C GLN A 361 -4.15 39.45 -3.44
N LEU A 362 -5.32 39.92 -3.81
CA LEU A 362 -6.37 39.14 -4.49
C LEU A 362 -5.87 38.36 -5.72
N LEU A 363 -4.91 38.90 -6.45
CA LEU A 363 -4.24 38.27 -7.59
C LEU A 363 -3.40 37.05 -7.22
N TRP A 364 -2.92 36.96 -5.97
CA TRP A 364 -2.09 35.86 -5.49
C TRP A 364 -2.90 34.77 -4.76
N GLN A 365 -4.12 35.06 -4.34
CA GLN A 365 -5.00 34.11 -3.67
C GLN A 365 -5.49 33.02 -4.63
N PHE A 366 -5.78 33.39 -5.88
CA PHE A 366 -6.26 32.44 -6.89
C PHE A 366 -5.29 31.29 -7.19
N PRO A 367 -3.97 31.52 -7.42
CA PRO A 367 -3.02 30.44 -7.60
C PRO A 367 -2.91 29.51 -6.40
N SER A 368 -2.93 30.03 -5.16
CA SER A 368 -2.94 29.22 -3.93
C SER A 368 -4.15 28.31 -3.87
N PHE A 369 -5.32 28.83 -4.21
CA PHE A 369 -6.56 28.07 -4.22
C PHE A 369 -6.57 26.99 -5.30
N LEU A 370 -6.08 27.32 -6.49
CA LEU A 370 -5.94 26.35 -7.59
C LEU A 370 -4.96 25.24 -7.22
N LEU A 371 -3.78 25.57 -6.70
CA LEU A 371 -2.78 24.60 -6.26
C LEU A 371 -3.34 23.70 -5.15
N GLY A 372 -4.03 24.30 -4.17
CA GLY A 372 -4.70 23.55 -3.11
C GLY A 372 -5.70 22.53 -3.63
N SER A 373 -6.53 22.94 -4.61
CA SER A 373 -7.49 22.04 -5.27
C SER A 373 -6.82 20.88 -6.00
N LEU A 374 -5.68 21.14 -6.66
CA LEU A 374 -4.90 20.13 -7.35
C LEU A 374 -4.23 19.16 -6.37
N PHE A 375 -3.87 19.59 -5.15
CA PHE A 375 -3.38 18.71 -4.11
C PHE A 375 -4.47 17.78 -3.55
N PHE A 376 -5.71 18.21 -3.45
CA PHE A 376 -6.82 17.32 -3.13
C PHE A 376 -7.01 16.24 -4.20
N LEU A 377 -6.95 16.65 -5.47
CA LEU A 377 -6.97 15.72 -6.58
C LEU A 377 -5.84 14.71 -6.52
N LEU A 378 -4.62 15.20 -6.26
CA LEU A 378 -3.45 14.33 -6.06
C LEU A 378 -3.68 13.36 -4.90
N GLY A 379 -4.25 13.80 -3.79
CA GLY A 379 -4.63 12.94 -2.66
C GLY A 379 -5.54 11.80 -3.09
N ARG A 380 -6.52 12.07 -3.95
CA ARG A 380 -7.41 11.03 -4.51
C ARG A 380 -6.65 10.03 -5.39
N LEU A 381 -5.80 10.53 -6.30
CA LEU A 381 -4.98 9.69 -7.17
C LEU A 381 -4.03 8.78 -6.36
N LEU A 382 -3.44 9.31 -5.28
CA LEU A 382 -2.58 8.54 -4.36
C LEU A 382 -3.34 7.45 -3.62
N LYS A 383 -4.56 7.76 -3.15
CA LYS A 383 -5.44 6.78 -2.50
C LYS A 383 -5.78 5.63 -3.45
N ARG A 384 -5.99 5.91 -4.73
CA ARG A 384 -6.29 4.91 -5.77
C ARG A 384 -5.05 4.25 -6.37
N LYS A 385 -3.84 4.56 -5.88
CA LYS A 385 -2.55 4.02 -6.35
C LYS A 385 -2.33 4.22 -7.86
N ALA A 386 -2.87 5.30 -8.44
CA ALA A 386 -2.77 5.60 -9.86
C ALA A 386 -1.32 5.89 -10.26
N SER A 387 -0.84 5.29 -11.36
CA SER A 387 0.54 5.48 -11.86
C SER A 387 0.81 6.92 -12.30
N PHE A 388 -0.21 7.57 -12.85
CA PHE A 388 -0.17 8.99 -13.25
C PHE A 388 0.06 9.94 -12.07
N ALA A 389 -0.25 9.54 -10.83
CA ALA A 389 0.03 10.34 -9.64
C ALA A 389 1.51 10.70 -9.48
N LYS A 390 2.45 9.87 -9.99
CA LYS A 390 3.90 10.11 -9.88
C LYS A 390 4.36 11.39 -10.61
N PRO A 391 4.21 11.48 -11.95
CA PRO A 391 4.61 12.68 -12.69
C PRO A 391 3.77 13.90 -12.29
N PHE A 392 2.48 13.71 -11.99
CA PHE A 392 1.61 14.78 -11.56
C PHE A 392 2.05 15.36 -10.20
N ALA A 393 2.38 14.53 -9.22
CA ALA A 393 2.88 14.96 -7.92
C ALA A 393 4.21 15.71 -8.04
N LEU A 394 5.15 15.20 -8.85
CA LEU A 394 6.44 15.85 -9.07
C LEU A 394 6.25 17.26 -9.65
N LEU A 395 5.46 17.36 -10.71
CA LEU A 395 5.16 18.63 -11.37
C LEU A 395 4.48 19.61 -10.39
N LEU A 396 3.46 19.15 -9.67
CA LEU A 396 2.71 19.98 -8.72
C LEU A 396 3.58 20.46 -7.57
N CYS A 397 4.43 19.59 -7.01
CA CYS A 397 5.37 19.97 -5.96
C CYS A 397 6.42 20.98 -6.44
N LEU A 398 6.95 20.81 -7.67
CA LEU A 398 7.90 21.77 -8.24
C LEU A 398 7.27 23.14 -8.46
N ILE A 399 6.06 23.18 -9.05
CA ILE A 399 5.31 24.44 -9.23
C ILE A 399 5.04 25.09 -7.88
N SER A 400 4.61 24.31 -6.88
CA SER A 400 4.33 24.83 -5.54
C SER A 400 5.59 25.33 -4.83
N LEU A 401 6.73 24.63 -4.98
CA LEU A 401 8.01 25.09 -4.45
C LEU A 401 8.43 26.43 -5.06
N LEU A 402 8.30 26.58 -6.37
CA LEU A 402 8.59 27.85 -7.04
C LEU A 402 7.63 28.94 -6.56
N TYR A 403 6.34 28.65 -6.55
CA TYR A 403 5.30 29.61 -6.17
C TYR A 403 5.46 30.11 -4.73
N ILE A 404 5.67 29.21 -3.76
CA ILE A 404 5.79 29.56 -2.34
C ILE A 404 7.05 30.40 -2.05
N ASN A 405 8.10 30.21 -2.83
CA ASN A 405 9.38 30.92 -2.62
C ASN A 405 9.57 32.15 -3.51
N LEU A 406 8.54 32.60 -4.26
CA LEU A 406 8.64 33.79 -5.12
C LEU A 406 8.89 35.12 -4.36
N GLY A 407 8.38 35.26 -3.15
CA GLY A 407 8.53 36.48 -2.34
C GLY A 407 9.55 36.34 -1.23
N SER A 408 9.60 35.24 -0.53
CA SER A 408 10.55 34.95 0.55
C SER A 408 10.69 33.42 0.71
N ILE A 409 11.87 32.96 1.14
CA ILE A 409 12.13 31.54 1.29
C ILE A 409 11.35 31.01 2.52
N SER A 410 10.32 30.18 2.24
CA SER A 410 9.60 29.44 3.27
C SER A 410 10.28 28.09 3.51
N LEU A 411 11.16 28.04 4.49
CA LEU A 411 11.88 26.81 4.83
C LEU A 411 10.94 25.66 5.24
N PHE A 412 9.89 25.97 6.02
CA PHE A 412 8.96 24.94 6.53
C PHE A 412 8.15 24.29 5.42
N SER A 413 7.52 25.09 4.55
CA SER A 413 6.73 24.56 3.42
C SER A 413 7.61 23.86 2.39
N SER A 414 8.81 24.36 2.14
CA SER A 414 9.79 23.71 1.26
C SER A 414 10.23 22.35 1.81
N LEU A 415 10.55 22.27 3.10
CA LEU A 415 10.90 21.01 3.75
C LEU A 415 9.72 20.01 3.73
N TYR A 416 8.50 20.50 3.96
CA TYR A 416 7.29 19.68 3.88
C TYR A 416 7.11 19.05 2.50
N LEU A 417 7.22 19.85 1.42
CA LEU A 417 7.09 19.36 0.04
C LEU A 417 8.24 18.40 -0.33
N LEU A 418 9.46 18.66 0.13
CA LEU A 418 10.60 17.76 -0.06
C LEU A 418 10.39 16.41 0.64
N LEU A 419 9.92 16.41 1.88
CA LEU A 419 9.56 15.19 2.61
C LEU A 419 8.42 14.43 1.91
N PHE A 420 7.43 15.16 1.40
CA PHE A 420 6.35 14.56 0.63
C PHE A 420 6.85 13.91 -0.66
N MET A 421 7.72 14.57 -1.42
CA MET A 421 8.36 14.00 -2.62
C MET A 421 9.21 12.77 -2.27
N LEU A 422 9.97 12.81 -1.18
CA LEU A 422 10.77 11.68 -0.70
C LEU A 422 9.88 10.47 -0.37
N LEU A 423 8.77 10.70 0.34
CA LEU A 423 7.79 9.65 0.66
C LEU A 423 7.22 9.02 -0.62
N LEU A 424 6.85 9.84 -1.61
CA LEU A 424 6.34 9.35 -2.90
C LEU A 424 7.40 8.58 -3.69
N PHE A 425 8.66 9.01 -3.64
CA PHE A 425 9.77 8.30 -4.28
C PHE A 425 9.99 6.92 -3.65
N ILE A 426 9.92 6.81 -2.32
CA ILE A 426 10.01 5.52 -1.61
C ILE A 426 8.87 4.60 -2.05
N ARG A 427 7.66 5.15 -2.20
CA ARG A 427 6.45 4.41 -2.55
C ARG A 427 6.20 4.25 -4.06
N ARG A 428 7.15 4.68 -4.91
CA ARG A 428 6.98 4.69 -6.37
C ARG A 428 6.55 3.35 -6.99
N LYS A 429 6.90 2.22 -6.37
CA LYS A 429 6.51 0.87 -6.83
C LYS A 429 5.06 0.51 -6.48
N GLU A 430 4.49 1.13 -5.46
CA GLU A 430 3.11 0.88 -5.02
C GLU A 430 2.07 1.60 -5.89
N LEU A 431 2.48 2.69 -6.56
CA LEU A 431 1.64 3.44 -7.50
C LEU A 431 1.72 2.80 -8.89
N SER A 432 1.02 1.68 -9.09
CA SER A 432 1.15 0.82 -10.27
C SER A 432 -0.08 0.81 -11.19
N ARG A 433 -1.25 1.25 -10.71
CA ARG A 433 -2.51 1.15 -11.46
C ARG A 433 -2.48 2.05 -12.70
N LYS A 434 -2.56 1.46 -13.88
CA LYS A 434 -2.51 2.18 -15.17
C LYS A 434 -3.86 2.79 -15.54
N ALA A 435 -4.95 2.08 -15.24
CA ALA A 435 -6.29 2.57 -15.47
C ALA A 435 -6.77 3.40 -14.27
N PHE A 436 -7.46 4.51 -14.55
CA PHE A 436 -8.12 5.32 -13.54
C PHE A 436 -9.61 5.34 -13.84
N PHE A 437 -10.37 4.64 -13.03
CA PHE A 437 -11.83 4.69 -13.05
C PHE A 437 -12.32 5.49 -11.84
N TYR A 438 -13.35 6.31 -12.04
CA TYR A 438 -13.91 7.18 -11.01
C TYR A 438 -15.33 6.75 -10.65
N PRO A 439 -15.48 5.77 -9.74
CA PRO A 439 -16.75 5.18 -9.37
C PRO A 439 -17.69 6.19 -8.70
N LEU A 440 -18.99 5.91 -8.72
CA LEU A 440 -20.02 6.75 -8.10
C LEU A 440 -19.75 7.02 -6.61
N GLU A 441 -19.23 6.01 -5.90
CA GLU A 441 -18.83 6.10 -4.50
C GLU A 441 -17.85 7.25 -4.23
N ASP A 442 -16.77 7.33 -5.04
CA ASP A 442 -15.75 8.37 -4.89
C ASP A 442 -16.29 9.73 -5.29
N ARG A 443 -17.14 9.80 -6.33
CA ARG A 443 -17.80 11.05 -6.73
C ARG A 443 -18.66 11.62 -5.61
N LEU A 444 -19.46 10.78 -4.95
CA LEU A 444 -20.29 11.20 -3.82
C LEU A 444 -19.46 11.61 -2.60
N LYS A 445 -18.38 10.88 -2.29
CA LYS A 445 -17.45 11.27 -1.22
C LYS A 445 -16.79 12.61 -1.51
N ASP A 446 -16.31 12.83 -2.74
CA ASP A 446 -15.67 14.08 -3.11
C ASP A 446 -16.66 15.24 -3.12
N PHE A 447 -17.87 15.00 -3.60
CA PHE A 447 -18.95 15.99 -3.50
C PHE A 447 -19.22 16.37 -2.04
N SER A 448 -19.31 15.41 -1.13
CA SER A 448 -19.50 15.68 0.30
C SER A 448 -18.33 16.44 0.93
N TYR A 449 -17.08 16.16 0.50
CA TYR A 449 -15.89 16.94 0.92
C TYR A 449 -15.94 18.37 0.42
N ILE A 450 -16.32 18.59 -0.84
CA ILE A 450 -16.47 19.93 -1.44
C ILE A 450 -17.53 20.71 -0.69
N VAL A 451 -18.70 20.13 -0.48
CA VAL A 451 -19.79 20.78 0.27
C VAL A 451 -19.39 21.02 1.71
N GLY A 452 -18.79 20.05 2.38
CA GLY A 452 -18.31 20.18 3.76
C GLY A 452 -17.25 21.26 3.91
N SER A 453 -16.28 21.33 2.99
CA SER A 453 -15.26 22.38 2.99
C SER A 453 -15.86 23.76 2.71
N PHE A 454 -16.84 23.85 1.81
CA PHE A 454 -17.60 25.08 1.59
C PHE A 454 -18.29 25.56 2.86
N LEU A 455 -19.05 24.69 3.51
CA LEU A 455 -19.76 25.04 4.74
C LEU A 455 -18.79 25.43 5.86
N LEU A 456 -17.68 24.72 6.02
CA LEU A 456 -16.65 25.04 7.00
C LEU A 456 -16.00 26.40 6.71
N THR A 457 -15.62 26.66 5.47
CA THR A 457 -15.02 27.93 5.08
C THR A 457 -15.99 29.09 5.27
N PHE A 458 -17.26 28.89 4.88
CA PHE A 458 -18.32 29.86 5.10
C PHE A 458 -18.51 30.15 6.60
N PHE A 459 -18.50 29.11 7.44
CA PHE A 459 -18.59 29.25 8.88
C PHE A 459 -17.39 30.01 9.47
N LEU A 460 -16.18 29.72 9.03
CA LEU A 460 -14.97 30.44 9.46
C LEU A 460 -14.99 31.92 9.03
N LEU A 461 -15.44 32.23 7.81
CA LEU A 461 -15.62 33.62 7.36
C LEU A 461 -16.70 34.34 8.16
N TYR A 462 -17.80 33.66 8.46
CA TYR A 462 -18.85 34.24 9.34
C TYR A 462 -18.30 34.57 10.71
N LEU A 463 -17.50 33.71 11.31
CA LEU A 463 -16.85 33.98 12.60
C LEU A 463 -15.85 35.15 12.55
N SER A 464 -15.14 35.31 11.43
CA SER A 464 -14.12 36.36 11.25
C SER A 464 -14.75 37.73 10.96
N SER A 465 -15.93 37.78 10.35
CA SER A 465 -16.61 39.02 9.97
C SER A 465 -17.40 39.65 11.09
N GLY A 466 -17.59 39.00 12.24
CA GLY A 466 -18.19 39.60 13.45
C GLY A 466 -17.18 40.49 14.16
N ASN A 467 -17.66 41.62 14.75
CA ASN A 467 -16.83 42.63 15.49
C ASN A 467 -16.04 42.06 16.69
N THR A 468 -15.84 40.78 16.77
CA THR A 468 -15.27 40.07 17.91
C THR A 468 -14.04 39.22 17.57
N GLY A 469 -13.56 39.22 16.32
CA GLY A 469 -12.28 38.58 15.91
C GLY A 469 -11.98 37.17 16.42
N ILE A 470 -10.70 36.84 16.53
CA ILE A 470 -10.16 35.54 17.05
C ILE A 470 -10.68 35.21 18.47
N ASN A 471 -11.04 36.22 19.27
CA ASN A 471 -11.60 36.05 20.61
C ASN A 471 -12.94 35.32 20.60
N SER A 472 -13.76 35.45 19.55
CA SER A 472 -15.03 34.71 19.41
C SER A 472 -14.82 33.26 19.08
N LEU A 473 -13.74 32.90 18.36
CA LEU A 473 -13.41 31.52 18.05
C LEU A 473 -12.90 30.78 19.30
N GLY A 474 -12.08 31.44 20.12
CA GLY A 474 -11.65 30.94 21.42
C GLY A 474 -12.86 30.80 22.37
N PHE A 475 -13.79 31.78 22.36
CA PHE A 475 -15.00 31.72 23.13
C PHE A 475 -15.94 30.57 22.73
N LEU A 476 -16.13 30.32 21.43
CA LEU A 476 -16.91 29.20 20.87
C LEU A 476 -16.33 27.80 21.18
N LEU A 477 -15.03 27.70 21.16
CA LEU A 477 -14.34 26.40 21.40
C LEU A 477 -14.24 26.08 22.91
N PHE A 478 -14.11 27.10 23.78
CA PHE A 478 -13.76 26.89 25.18
C PHE A 478 -14.91 27.26 26.19
N HIS A 479 -15.97 27.93 25.73
CA HIS A 479 -17.09 28.26 26.64
C HIS A 479 -18.20 27.21 26.63
N LYS A 480 -18.60 26.81 27.85
CA LYS A 480 -19.54 25.71 28.13
C LYS A 480 -21.03 26.03 27.92
N ASN A 481 -21.42 27.33 27.73
CA ASN A 481 -22.82 27.74 27.65
C ASN A 481 -23.40 27.69 26.23
N SER A 482 -24.21 26.65 26.00
CA SER A 482 -24.86 26.35 24.72
C SER A 482 -25.88 27.40 24.23
N LEU A 483 -26.51 28.16 25.12
CA LEU A 483 -27.52 29.15 24.77
C LEU A 483 -26.96 30.37 24.02
N HIS A 484 -25.76 30.83 24.41
CA HIS A 484 -25.10 31.97 23.74
C HIS A 484 -24.57 31.63 22.33
N LYS A 485 -24.34 30.33 22.05
CA LYS A 485 -23.96 29.83 20.72
C LYS A 485 -25.11 29.92 19.70
N ILE A 486 -26.34 29.70 20.17
CA ILE A 486 -27.53 29.76 19.31
C ILE A 486 -27.89 31.22 18.98
N GLU A 487 -27.71 32.15 19.91
CA GLU A 487 -27.96 33.57 19.70
C GLU A 487 -27.02 34.24 18.68
N LEU A 488 -25.75 33.76 18.57
CA LEU A 488 -24.79 34.18 17.57
C LEU A 488 -25.17 33.73 16.15
N LEU A 489 -25.78 32.54 15.99
CA LEU A 489 -26.23 31.99 14.72
C LEU A 489 -27.54 32.63 14.21
N THR A 490 -28.33 33.25 15.09
CA THR A 490 -29.65 33.83 14.74
C THR A 490 -29.61 35.33 14.42
N LYS A 491 -28.42 36.00 14.45
CA LYS A 491 -28.32 37.41 14.12
C LYS A 491 -28.60 37.68 12.62
N PRO A 492 -29.35 38.77 12.28
CA PRO A 492 -29.77 39.07 10.92
C PRO A 492 -28.61 39.38 9.94
N HIS A 493 -27.39 39.56 10.43
CA HIS A 493 -26.19 39.76 9.59
C HIS A 493 -25.73 38.51 8.80
N PHE A 494 -26.21 37.29 9.16
CA PHE A 494 -25.88 36.08 8.45
C PHE A 494 -26.20 36.17 6.96
N PHE A 495 -27.41 36.64 6.64
CA PHE A 495 -27.86 36.69 5.24
C PHE A 495 -27.16 37.77 4.40
N THR A 496 -26.85 38.91 5.01
CA THR A 496 -26.10 40.00 4.32
C THR A 496 -24.64 39.64 4.05
N ILE A 497 -23.98 38.98 5.01
CA ILE A 497 -22.62 38.45 4.83
C ILE A 497 -22.61 37.32 3.80
N PHE A 498 -23.61 36.43 3.85
CA PHE A 498 -23.76 35.39 2.83
C PHE A 498 -23.88 35.97 1.44
N LEU A 499 -24.72 36.97 1.23
CA LEU A 499 -24.96 37.54 -0.08
C LEU A 499 -23.73 38.32 -0.61
N SER A 500 -23.01 39.05 0.24
CA SER A 500 -21.83 39.82 -0.16
C SER A 500 -20.61 38.97 -0.51
N HIS A 501 -20.46 37.83 0.18
CA HIS A 501 -19.32 36.93 -0.06
C HIS A 501 -19.67 35.70 -0.92
N PHE A 502 -20.97 35.47 -1.18
CA PHE A 502 -21.44 34.31 -1.92
C PHE A 502 -20.80 34.17 -3.31
N PHE A 503 -20.75 35.24 -4.07
CA PHE A 503 -20.16 35.19 -5.41
C PHE A 503 -18.66 34.92 -5.39
N HIS A 504 -17.91 35.46 -4.42
CA HIS A 504 -16.48 35.18 -4.28
C HIS A 504 -16.25 33.73 -3.84
N LEU A 505 -16.99 33.27 -2.83
CA LEU A 505 -16.94 31.89 -2.38
C LEU A 505 -17.37 30.92 -3.47
N PHE A 506 -18.42 31.22 -4.21
CA PHE A 506 -18.90 30.37 -5.30
C PHE A 506 -17.83 30.23 -6.41
N ALA A 507 -17.16 31.32 -6.76
CA ALA A 507 -16.08 31.26 -7.74
C ALA A 507 -14.91 30.37 -7.26
N TYR A 508 -14.51 30.47 -5.98
CA TYR A 508 -13.46 29.64 -5.41
C TYR A 508 -13.84 28.15 -5.34
N PHE A 509 -15.10 27.80 -5.14
CA PHE A 509 -15.55 26.41 -5.14
C PHE A 509 -15.88 25.85 -6.52
N LEU A 510 -16.17 26.73 -7.49
CA LEU A 510 -16.37 26.31 -8.87
C LEU A 510 -15.11 25.65 -9.47
N ILE A 511 -13.93 26.15 -9.11
CA ILE A 511 -12.64 25.64 -9.63
C ILE A 511 -12.37 24.21 -9.18
N PRO A 512 -12.43 23.83 -7.87
CA PRO A 512 -12.33 22.44 -7.48
C PRO A 512 -13.38 21.55 -8.15
N ALA A 513 -14.62 22.02 -8.22
CA ALA A 513 -15.69 21.28 -8.90
C ALA A 513 -15.37 21.05 -10.39
N LEU A 514 -14.86 22.05 -11.12
CA LEU A 514 -14.41 21.91 -12.49
C LEU A 514 -13.21 20.96 -12.62
N CYS A 515 -12.23 21.03 -11.71
CA CYS A 515 -11.12 20.09 -11.67
C CYS A 515 -11.60 18.64 -11.46
N TYR A 516 -12.54 18.42 -10.55
CA TYR A 516 -13.13 17.11 -10.32
C TYR A 516 -13.96 16.61 -11.52
N ILE A 517 -14.72 17.48 -12.18
CA ILE A 517 -15.44 17.15 -13.42
C ILE A 517 -14.46 16.81 -14.53
N ALA A 518 -13.38 17.58 -14.70
CA ALA A 518 -12.34 17.33 -15.70
C ALA A 518 -11.65 15.97 -15.46
N VAL A 519 -11.33 15.63 -14.21
CA VAL A 519 -10.78 14.32 -13.89
C VAL A 519 -11.81 13.21 -14.13
N GLY A 520 -13.06 13.42 -13.77
CA GLY A 520 -14.14 12.49 -14.08
C GLY A 520 -14.32 12.28 -15.60
N ALA A 521 -14.10 13.33 -16.39
CA ALA A 521 -14.14 13.24 -17.86
C ALA A 521 -12.89 12.54 -18.45
N LEU A 522 -11.70 12.80 -17.88
CA LEU A 522 -10.45 12.13 -18.26
C LEU A 522 -10.43 10.65 -17.84
N ALA A 523 -11.15 10.32 -16.76
CA ALA A 523 -11.30 8.95 -16.27
C ALA A 523 -12.32 8.12 -17.07
N ARG A 524 -12.98 8.71 -18.09
CA ARG A 524 -13.82 7.95 -19.02
C ARG A 524 -12.94 7.08 -19.89
N GLU A 525 -13.11 5.81 -19.78
CA GLU A 525 -12.32 4.79 -20.44
C GLU A 525 -12.31 4.88 -21.95
N LYS A 526 -11.10 4.77 -22.49
CA LYS A 526 -10.86 4.28 -23.84
C LYS A 526 -10.30 2.87 -23.73
N ASN A 527 -11.08 1.86 -24.15
CA ASN A 527 -10.66 0.47 -24.35
C ASN A 527 -10.24 -0.27 -23.06
N PHE A 528 -11.22 -0.54 -22.20
CA PHE A 528 -11.02 -1.40 -21.04
C PHE A 528 -11.33 -2.85 -21.39
N SER A 529 -10.34 -3.72 -21.47
CA SER A 529 -10.53 -5.16 -21.59
C SER A 529 -10.11 -5.85 -20.31
N PHE A 530 -11.04 -6.32 -19.50
CA PHE A 530 -10.81 -7.22 -18.38
C PHE A 530 -11.71 -8.42 -18.56
N GLY A 531 -11.09 -9.61 -18.68
CA GLY A 531 -11.80 -10.80 -19.11
C GLY A 531 -12.13 -10.79 -20.60
N GLU A 532 -12.79 -11.83 -21.01
CA GLU A 532 -13.16 -12.08 -22.40
C GLU A 532 -14.69 -12.19 -22.51
N LYS A 533 -15.24 -11.83 -23.67
CA LYS A 533 -16.63 -12.15 -23.99
C LYS A 533 -16.80 -13.65 -24.06
N PHE A 534 -17.99 -14.14 -23.70
CA PHE A 534 -18.32 -15.55 -23.76
C PHE A 534 -18.08 -16.13 -25.15
N ASN A 535 -17.32 -17.23 -25.21
CA ASN A 535 -17.10 -18.05 -26.42
C ASN A 535 -17.59 -19.47 -26.12
N PRO A 536 -18.68 -19.92 -26.74
CA PRO A 536 -19.30 -21.21 -26.45
C PRO A 536 -18.36 -22.38 -26.69
N GLU A 537 -17.62 -22.39 -27.81
CA GLU A 537 -16.73 -23.51 -28.16
C GLU A 537 -15.57 -23.63 -27.16
N ARG A 538 -14.92 -22.51 -26.82
CA ARG A 538 -13.82 -22.53 -25.84
C ARG A 538 -14.31 -22.97 -24.47
N PHE A 539 -15.46 -22.45 -24.02
CA PHE A 539 -15.99 -22.76 -22.71
C PHE A 539 -16.46 -24.20 -22.63
N GLN A 540 -17.07 -24.73 -23.70
CA GLN A 540 -17.48 -26.14 -23.76
C GLN A 540 -16.29 -27.09 -23.73
N ASN A 541 -15.22 -26.79 -24.48
CA ASN A 541 -13.96 -27.56 -24.45
C ASN A 541 -13.30 -27.50 -23.06
N PHE A 542 -13.38 -26.33 -22.39
CA PHE A 542 -12.90 -26.17 -21.04
C PHE A 542 -13.69 -27.05 -20.05
N LEU A 543 -15.02 -27.04 -20.08
CA LEU A 543 -15.86 -27.87 -19.23
C LEU A 543 -15.63 -29.38 -19.45
N HIS A 544 -15.43 -29.82 -20.70
CA HIS A 544 -15.11 -31.23 -21.00
C HIS A 544 -13.81 -31.71 -20.35
N SER A 545 -12.87 -30.79 -20.08
CA SER A 545 -11.61 -31.13 -19.43
C SER A 545 -11.74 -31.35 -17.92
N PHE A 546 -12.87 -30.95 -17.31
CA PHE A 546 -13.10 -31.02 -15.87
C PHE A 546 -14.44 -31.66 -15.56
N PRO A 547 -14.48 -32.95 -15.16
CA PRO A 547 -15.72 -33.68 -14.97
C PRO A 547 -16.55 -33.23 -13.77
N ASN A 548 -15.94 -32.56 -12.78
CA ASN A 548 -16.64 -32.06 -11.59
C ASN A 548 -16.78 -30.53 -11.65
N THR A 549 -17.69 -30.04 -12.48
CA THR A 549 -18.04 -28.61 -12.53
C THR A 549 -19.21 -28.31 -11.60
N ASN A 550 -19.24 -27.08 -11.06
CA ASN A 550 -20.38 -26.59 -10.27
C ASN A 550 -21.61 -26.34 -11.19
N LEU A 551 -22.80 -26.37 -10.57
CA LEU A 551 -24.07 -26.21 -11.28
C LEU A 551 -24.19 -24.83 -11.96
N GLU A 552 -23.64 -23.78 -11.31
CA GLU A 552 -23.68 -22.42 -11.79
C GLU A 552 -22.84 -22.19 -13.06
N ALA A 553 -21.91 -23.11 -13.37
CA ALA A 553 -21.10 -23.02 -14.60
C ALA A 553 -21.96 -22.96 -15.87
N SER A 554 -23.09 -23.66 -15.89
CA SER A 554 -24.01 -23.67 -17.02
C SER A 554 -24.61 -22.31 -17.32
N LEU A 555 -24.72 -21.41 -16.34
CA LEU A 555 -25.24 -20.05 -16.52
C LEU A 555 -24.34 -19.16 -17.38
N ALA A 556 -23.09 -19.53 -17.61
CA ALA A 556 -22.22 -18.82 -18.53
C ALA A 556 -22.72 -18.87 -19.99
N PHE A 557 -23.44 -19.95 -20.37
CA PHE A 557 -24.01 -20.10 -21.71
C PHE A 557 -25.11 -19.10 -22.03
N LEU A 558 -25.65 -18.38 -21.06
CA LEU A 558 -26.54 -17.24 -21.27
C LEU A 558 -25.85 -16.06 -21.99
N GLY A 559 -24.52 -16.02 -21.99
CA GLY A 559 -23.72 -15.00 -22.71
C GLY A 559 -23.75 -13.60 -22.10
N ASP A 560 -24.39 -13.45 -20.94
CA ASP A 560 -24.54 -12.17 -20.23
C ASP A 560 -23.39 -11.87 -19.25
N LYS A 561 -22.36 -12.70 -19.22
CA LYS A 561 -21.20 -12.63 -18.34
C LYS A 561 -19.91 -12.58 -19.13
N LEU A 562 -18.88 -11.97 -18.52
CA LEU A 562 -17.51 -12.07 -18.97
C LEU A 562 -16.86 -13.29 -18.34
N LEU A 563 -15.88 -13.86 -19.01
CA LEU A 563 -15.06 -14.95 -18.52
C LEU A 563 -13.62 -14.49 -18.33
N TYR A 564 -13.00 -14.98 -17.27
CA TYR A 564 -11.57 -14.85 -17.02
C TYR A 564 -10.98 -16.24 -16.88
N TYR A 565 -9.97 -16.58 -17.70
CA TYR A 565 -9.30 -17.87 -17.67
C TYR A 565 -7.93 -17.72 -17.03
N TYR A 566 -7.68 -18.47 -15.95
CA TYR A 566 -6.35 -18.66 -15.42
C TYR A 566 -5.68 -19.81 -16.15
N GLN A 567 -4.47 -19.54 -16.68
CA GLN A 567 -3.69 -20.51 -17.44
C GLN A 567 -2.45 -20.92 -16.67
N GLU A 568 -2.14 -22.21 -16.72
CA GLU A 568 -0.85 -22.75 -16.29
C GLU A 568 -0.23 -23.44 -17.50
N GLU A 569 1.01 -23.08 -17.84
CA GLU A 569 1.74 -23.60 -19.01
C GLU A 569 0.95 -23.49 -20.34
N GLY A 570 0.14 -22.45 -20.48
CA GLY A 570 -0.67 -22.21 -21.68
C GLY A 570 -1.97 -23.01 -21.77
N VAL A 571 -2.34 -23.75 -20.70
CA VAL A 571 -3.59 -24.51 -20.62
C VAL A 571 -4.56 -23.85 -19.62
N ASP A 572 -5.82 -23.66 -20.04
CA ASP A 572 -6.86 -23.12 -19.16
C ASP A 572 -7.13 -24.09 -17.99
N LYS A 573 -6.94 -23.65 -16.74
CA LYS A 573 -7.09 -24.45 -15.52
C LYS A 573 -8.27 -24.04 -14.67
N VAL A 574 -8.56 -22.73 -14.61
CA VAL A 574 -9.66 -22.19 -13.81
C VAL A 574 -10.33 -21.08 -14.61
N ALA A 575 -11.64 -21.02 -14.59
CA ALA A 575 -12.44 -19.95 -15.14
C ALA A 575 -13.29 -19.26 -14.07
N PHE A 576 -13.40 -17.94 -14.17
CA PHE A 576 -14.34 -17.13 -13.39
C PHE A 576 -15.36 -16.50 -14.33
N GLN A 577 -16.64 -16.60 -13.98
CA GLN A 577 -17.70 -15.87 -14.64
C GLN A 577 -18.03 -14.63 -13.81
N PHE A 578 -18.07 -13.46 -14.44
CA PHE A 578 -18.25 -12.21 -13.73
C PHE A 578 -18.92 -11.13 -14.58
N ALA A 579 -19.38 -10.07 -13.91
CA ALA A 579 -19.88 -8.87 -14.58
C ALA A 579 -19.22 -7.61 -13.99
N LEU A 580 -19.20 -6.54 -14.79
CA LEU A 580 -18.63 -5.26 -14.41
C LEU A 580 -19.72 -4.22 -14.15
N GLU A 581 -19.68 -3.56 -13.00
CA GLU A 581 -20.57 -2.44 -12.66
C GLU A 581 -19.87 -1.48 -11.67
N ASP A 582 -19.92 -0.18 -11.97
CA ASP A 582 -19.40 0.89 -11.10
C ASP A 582 -17.97 0.62 -10.51
N GLY A 583 -17.07 0.05 -11.32
CA GLY A 583 -15.70 -0.28 -10.88
C GLY A 583 -15.59 -1.52 -10.01
N LYS A 584 -16.64 -2.34 -9.97
CA LYS A 584 -16.65 -3.64 -9.34
C LYS A 584 -16.60 -4.74 -10.38
N ALA A 585 -15.85 -5.80 -10.11
CA ALA A 585 -15.90 -7.05 -10.87
C ALA A 585 -16.60 -8.09 -9.99
N VAL A 586 -17.87 -8.30 -10.22
CA VAL A 586 -18.72 -9.22 -9.44
C VAL A 586 -18.61 -10.60 -10.05
N VAL A 587 -17.88 -11.48 -9.38
CA VAL A 587 -17.77 -12.91 -9.71
C VAL A 587 -18.98 -13.62 -9.16
N MET A 588 -19.60 -14.46 -9.98
CA MET A 588 -20.78 -15.23 -9.62
C MET A 588 -20.41 -16.69 -9.36
N GLY A 589 -20.79 -17.18 -8.19
CA GLY A 589 -20.60 -18.57 -7.78
C GLY A 589 -19.15 -18.97 -7.56
N GLU A 590 -18.93 -20.29 -7.50
CA GLU A 590 -17.61 -20.88 -7.33
C GLU A 590 -16.74 -20.76 -8.60
N PRO A 591 -15.39 -20.71 -8.48
CA PRO A 591 -14.52 -20.86 -9.63
C PRO A 591 -14.75 -22.20 -10.31
N ILE A 592 -14.64 -22.23 -11.63
CA ILE A 592 -14.87 -23.42 -12.46
C ILE A 592 -13.50 -24.00 -12.83
N GLY A 593 -13.26 -25.29 -12.60
CA GLY A 593 -12.02 -25.96 -12.98
C GLY A 593 -11.35 -26.73 -11.87
N GLU A 594 -10.04 -26.80 -11.88
CA GLU A 594 -9.22 -27.64 -10.98
C GLU A 594 -8.93 -26.94 -9.65
N GLU A 595 -9.52 -27.41 -8.54
CA GLU A 595 -9.48 -26.79 -7.21
C GLU A 595 -8.06 -26.45 -6.71
N LYS A 596 -7.07 -27.31 -7.04
CA LYS A 596 -5.67 -27.06 -6.62
C LYS A 596 -5.10 -25.75 -7.12
N TYR A 597 -5.65 -25.20 -8.22
CA TYR A 597 -5.22 -23.91 -8.78
C TYR A 597 -6.06 -22.72 -8.31
N PHE A 598 -7.12 -22.93 -7.54
CA PHE A 598 -7.96 -21.84 -7.05
C PHE A 598 -7.17 -20.73 -6.33
N PRO A 599 -6.20 -21.01 -5.42
CA PRO A 599 -5.42 -19.97 -4.77
C PRO A 599 -4.62 -19.11 -5.76
N SER A 600 -3.99 -19.75 -6.75
CA SER A 600 -3.20 -19.05 -7.78
C SER A 600 -4.09 -18.26 -8.73
N ALA A 601 -5.23 -18.83 -9.13
CA ALA A 601 -6.21 -18.19 -9.99
C ALA A 601 -6.85 -16.97 -9.33
N ILE A 602 -7.24 -17.06 -8.06
CA ILE A 602 -7.76 -15.93 -7.27
C ILE A 602 -6.71 -14.84 -7.17
N SER A 603 -5.45 -15.18 -6.89
CA SER A 603 -4.36 -14.21 -6.81
C SER A 603 -4.13 -13.50 -8.14
N SER A 604 -4.19 -14.22 -9.27
CA SER A 604 -4.03 -13.66 -10.62
C SER A 604 -5.19 -12.76 -10.99
N PHE A 605 -6.43 -13.23 -10.80
CA PHE A 605 -7.64 -12.47 -11.08
C PHE A 605 -7.70 -11.17 -10.27
N THR A 606 -7.42 -11.25 -8.96
CA THR A 606 -7.44 -10.08 -8.08
C THR A 606 -6.33 -9.08 -8.42
N ALA A 607 -5.12 -9.56 -8.73
CA ALA A 607 -4.01 -8.70 -9.10
C ALA A 607 -4.27 -7.95 -10.41
N GLU A 608 -4.82 -8.63 -11.43
CA GLU A 608 -5.15 -8.00 -12.70
C GLU A 608 -6.35 -7.04 -12.57
N ALA A 609 -7.37 -7.41 -11.82
CA ALA A 609 -8.50 -6.54 -11.52
C ALA A 609 -8.03 -5.26 -10.79
N GLU A 610 -7.13 -5.39 -9.80
CA GLU A 610 -6.55 -4.25 -9.10
C GLU A 610 -5.70 -3.37 -10.00
N GLU A 611 -4.91 -3.93 -10.92
CA GLU A 611 -4.14 -3.15 -11.91
C GLU A 611 -5.06 -2.28 -12.76
N LYS A 612 -6.25 -2.79 -13.07
CA LYS A 612 -7.29 -2.10 -13.83
C LYS A 612 -8.23 -1.24 -12.97
N ASN A 613 -7.88 -1.07 -11.68
CA ASN A 613 -8.68 -0.30 -10.71
C ASN A 613 -10.09 -0.84 -10.47
N LEU A 614 -10.29 -2.15 -10.68
CA LEU A 614 -11.51 -2.85 -10.34
C LEU A 614 -11.43 -3.41 -8.93
N THR A 615 -12.58 -3.49 -8.27
CA THR A 615 -12.72 -4.13 -6.96
C THR A 615 -13.39 -5.49 -7.16
N PRO A 616 -12.69 -6.62 -6.99
CA PRO A 616 -13.29 -7.95 -7.10
C PRO A 616 -14.24 -8.22 -5.93
N LEU A 617 -15.42 -8.72 -6.25
CA LEU A 617 -16.43 -9.20 -5.29
C LEU A 617 -16.78 -10.63 -5.67
N PHE A 618 -16.95 -11.52 -4.69
CA PHE A 618 -17.35 -12.90 -4.92
C PHE A 618 -18.73 -13.13 -4.31
N TYR A 619 -19.70 -13.38 -5.16
CA TYR A 619 -21.11 -13.40 -4.84
C TYR A 619 -21.68 -14.83 -4.95
N GLU A 620 -22.53 -15.24 -4.02
CA GLU A 620 -23.19 -16.55 -3.98
C GLU A 620 -22.23 -17.73 -3.82
N ILE A 621 -21.19 -17.55 -3.00
CA ILE A 621 -20.14 -18.55 -2.76
C ILE A 621 -20.39 -19.39 -1.51
N GLY A 622 -19.84 -20.58 -1.48
CA GLY A 622 -19.90 -21.50 -0.34
C GLY A 622 -18.88 -21.19 0.75
N GLN A 623 -18.91 -21.98 1.81
CA GLN A 623 -18.06 -21.77 2.99
C GLN A 623 -16.58 -21.98 2.70
N ASP A 624 -16.21 -23.00 1.93
CA ASP A 624 -14.79 -23.34 1.68
C ASP A 624 -14.09 -22.26 0.87
N LEU A 625 -14.72 -21.77 -0.19
CA LEU A 625 -14.19 -20.64 -0.95
C LEU A 625 -14.15 -19.35 -0.11
N THR A 626 -15.13 -19.14 0.75
CA THR A 626 -15.16 -17.99 1.67
C THR A 626 -13.94 -17.99 2.59
N LEU A 627 -13.59 -19.15 3.17
CA LEU A 627 -12.39 -19.30 4.01
C LEU A 627 -11.10 -19.12 3.21
N LEU A 628 -11.05 -19.62 1.97
CA LEU A 628 -9.92 -19.40 1.08
C LEU A 628 -9.74 -17.91 0.77
N LEU A 629 -10.81 -17.20 0.42
CA LEU A 629 -10.79 -15.76 0.16
C LEU A 629 -10.41 -14.95 1.41
N HIS A 630 -10.84 -15.38 2.59
CA HIS A 630 -10.41 -14.77 3.84
C HIS A 630 -8.87 -14.81 4.01
N ASN A 631 -8.23 -15.93 3.66
CA ASN A 631 -6.76 -16.03 3.63
C ASN A 631 -6.12 -15.08 2.61
N HIS A 632 -6.84 -14.70 1.57
CA HIS A 632 -6.43 -13.67 0.59
C HIS A 632 -6.77 -12.23 1.01
N GLY A 633 -7.30 -12.02 2.23
CA GLY A 633 -7.56 -10.70 2.82
C GLY A 633 -8.95 -10.13 2.52
N TYR A 634 -9.90 -10.98 2.16
CA TYR A 634 -11.31 -10.62 1.99
C TYR A 634 -12.07 -10.71 3.32
N GLU A 635 -12.99 -9.79 3.53
CA GLU A 635 -14.06 -9.91 4.50
C GLU A 635 -15.26 -10.60 3.85
N PHE A 636 -16.18 -11.11 4.65
CA PHE A 636 -17.37 -11.77 4.14
C PHE A 636 -18.59 -11.47 5.01
N MET A 637 -19.76 -11.63 4.42
CA MET A 637 -21.02 -11.62 5.11
C MET A 637 -21.91 -12.74 4.57
N LYS A 638 -22.77 -13.28 5.40
CA LYS A 638 -23.82 -14.20 4.93
C LYS A 638 -24.78 -13.43 4.05
N PHE A 639 -25.06 -13.96 2.85
CA PHE A 639 -25.92 -13.29 1.89
C PHE A 639 -27.26 -14.01 1.70
N GLY A 640 -27.32 -15.29 2.02
CA GLY A 640 -28.52 -16.10 1.91
C GLY A 640 -28.26 -17.55 2.25
N GLU A 641 -29.16 -18.40 1.88
CA GLU A 641 -29.07 -19.85 2.05
C GLU A 641 -29.56 -20.56 0.79
N SER A 642 -28.82 -21.59 0.31
CA SER A 642 -29.25 -22.50 -0.75
C SER A 642 -30.02 -23.68 -0.18
N ALA A 643 -31.02 -24.16 -0.90
CA ALA A 643 -31.92 -25.20 -0.46
C ALA A 643 -31.62 -26.52 -1.19
N LYS A 644 -30.93 -27.47 -0.56
CA LYS A 644 -30.62 -28.78 -1.14
C LYS A 644 -31.59 -29.84 -0.62
N VAL A 645 -32.38 -30.47 -1.51
CA VAL A 645 -33.30 -31.52 -1.19
C VAL A 645 -32.58 -32.88 -1.30
N PRO A 646 -32.45 -33.67 -0.22
CA PRO A 646 -31.88 -35.03 -0.28
C PRO A 646 -32.87 -35.96 -0.98
N LEU A 647 -32.54 -36.42 -2.19
CA LEU A 647 -33.45 -37.22 -3.02
C LEU A 647 -33.56 -38.66 -2.53
N CYS A 648 -32.54 -39.20 -1.85
CA CYS A 648 -32.61 -40.54 -1.26
C CYS A 648 -33.79 -40.69 -0.28
N ASP A 649 -34.06 -39.63 0.50
CA ASP A 649 -35.11 -39.59 1.51
C ASP A 649 -36.43 -39.04 1.00
N PHE A 650 -36.47 -38.53 -0.23
CA PHE A 650 -37.67 -37.98 -0.81
C PHE A 650 -38.63 -39.12 -1.24
N ASP A 651 -39.82 -39.15 -0.65
CA ASP A 651 -40.80 -40.17 -0.92
C ASP A 651 -42.24 -39.61 -0.87
N LEU A 652 -43.10 -40.20 -1.68
CA LEU A 652 -44.52 -39.93 -1.65
C LEU A 652 -45.26 -40.77 -0.60
N VAL A 653 -44.61 -41.73 0.06
CA VAL A 653 -45.20 -42.64 1.07
C VAL A 653 -45.28 -41.96 2.44
N GLY A 654 -46.16 -42.39 3.31
CA GLY A 654 -46.27 -41.93 4.69
C GLY A 654 -46.97 -40.56 4.87
N LYS A 655 -46.80 -39.97 6.08
CA LYS A 655 -47.41 -38.68 6.45
C LYS A 655 -46.73 -37.50 5.78
N SER A 656 -45.40 -37.57 5.60
CA SER A 656 -44.59 -36.50 4.95
C SER A 656 -45.00 -36.31 3.50
N GLY A 657 -45.21 -37.40 2.75
CA GLY A 657 -45.62 -37.37 1.34
C GLY A 657 -47.07 -36.98 1.10
N LYS A 658 -47.94 -36.88 2.14
CA LYS A 658 -49.38 -36.69 1.97
C LYS A 658 -49.71 -35.43 1.15
N LYS A 659 -49.00 -34.29 1.38
CA LYS A 659 -49.23 -33.03 0.66
C LYS A 659 -48.84 -33.18 -0.82
N PHE A 660 -47.73 -33.83 -1.11
CA PHE A 660 -47.23 -34.05 -2.46
C PHE A 660 -48.12 -35.03 -3.23
N ARG A 661 -48.53 -36.13 -2.62
CA ARG A 661 -49.53 -37.06 -3.22
C ARG A 661 -50.84 -36.35 -3.58
N ALA A 662 -51.30 -35.47 -2.69
CA ALA A 662 -52.53 -34.71 -2.96
C ALA A 662 -52.37 -33.76 -4.18
N ALA A 663 -51.16 -33.12 -4.30
CA ALA A 663 -50.85 -32.32 -5.47
C ALA A 663 -50.75 -33.13 -6.75
N VAL A 664 -50.02 -34.26 -6.72
CA VAL A 664 -49.86 -35.18 -7.84
C VAL A 664 -51.24 -35.70 -8.30
N ASN A 665 -51.99 -36.33 -7.41
CA ASN A 665 -53.29 -36.87 -7.73
C ASN A 665 -54.26 -35.80 -8.28
N LYS A 666 -54.24 -34.59 -7.74
CA LYS A 666 -55.07 -33.47 -8.22
C LYS A 666 -54.77 -33.10 -9.66
N ILE A 667 -53.52 -33.09 -10.05
CA ILE A 667 -53.04 -32.67 -11.36
C ILE A 667 -53.24 -33.79 -12.38
N GLU A 668 -52.90 -35.05 -12.00
CA GLU A 668 -53.12 -36.21 -12.87
C GLU A 668 -54.60 -36.53 -13.12
N ASN A 669 -55.45 -36.37 -12.08
CA ASN A 669 -56.92 -36.53 -12.27
C ASN A 669 -57.52 -35.46 -13.24
N LYS A 670 -56.82 -34.40 -13.52
CA LYS A 670 -57.19 -33.41 -14.56
C LYS A 670 -56.61 -33.75 -15.93
N GLY A 671 -55.94 -34.84 -16.10
CA GLY A 671 -55.34 -35.33 -17.33
C GLY A 671 -54.00 -34.73 -17.68
N TYR A 672 -53.32 -34.10 -16.71
CA TYR A 672 -51.94 -33.62 -16.93
C TYR A 672 -50.95 -34.74 -16.80
N THR A 673 -49.87 -34.69 -17.57
CA THR A 673 -48.79 -35.67 -17.59
C THR A 673 -47.43 -34.99 -17.48
N PHE A 674 -46.45 -35.60 -16.84
CA PHE A 674 -45.06 -35.16 -16.80
C PHE A 674 -44.25 -35.84 -17.91
N GLN A 675 -43.41 -35.10 -18.59
CA GLN A 675 -42.51 -35.61 -19.62
C GLN A 675 -41.20 -34.81 -19.67
N VAL A 676 -40.08 -35.52 -19.80
CA VAL A 676 -38.78 -34.87 -20.08
C VAL A 676 -38.47 -34.92 -21.56
N GLN A 677 -38.31 -33.77 -22.18
CA GLN A 677 -37.93 -33.59 -23.56
C GLN A 677 -36.44 -33.45 -23.70
N TYR A 678 -35.82 -34.04 -24.72
CA TYR A 678 -34.38 -34.00 -24.98
C TYR A 678 -34.08 -33.23 -26.26
N PRO A 679 -32.94 -32.47 -26.29
CA PRO A 679 -32.48 -31.82 -27.51
C PRO A 679 -32.10 -32.87 -28.60
N PRO A 680 -32.18 -32.56 -29.93
CA PRO A 680 -32.53 -31.22 -30.46
C PRO A 680 -34.04 -30.95 -30.46
N PHE A 681 -34.43 -29.73 -30.12
CA PHE A 681 -35.82 -29.29 -30.09
C PHE A 681 -36.25 -28.65 -31.39
N SER A 682 -37.56 -28.80 -31.76
CA SER A 682 -38.14 -28.12 -32.89
C SER A 682 -38.37 -26.64 -32.55
N ASP A 683 -38.29 -25.79 -33.58
CA ASP A 683 -38.59 -24.37 -33.44
C ASP A 683 -40.00 -24.10 -32.91
N ALA A 684 -40.98 -24.92 -33.33
CA ALA A 684 -42.36 -24.83 -32.87
C ALA A 684 -42.47 -25.11 -31.35
N PHE A 685 -41.70 -26.07 -30.83
CA PHE A 685 -41.65 -26.37 -29.40
C PHE A 685 -41.05 -25.19 -28.61
N LEU A 686 -39.90 -24.66 -29.04
CA LEU A 686 -39.24 -23.52 -28.37
C LEU A 686 -40.13 -22.25 -28.44
N GLN A 687 -40.83 -21.98 -29.56
CA GLN A 687 -41.77 -20.87 -29.66
C GLN A 687 -42.96 -21.03 -28.71
N ASN A 688 -43.41 -22.25 -28.46
CA ASN A 688 -44.49 -22.51 -27.49
C ASN A 688 -44.00 -22.23 -26.04
N LEU A 689 -42.78 -22.64 -25.69
CA LEU A 689 -42.18 -22.31 -24.41
C LEU A 689 -41.98 -20.80 -24.22
N GLU A 690 -41.59 -20.09 -25.29
CA GLU A 690 -41.44 -18.62 -25.30
C GLU A 690 -42.79 -17.94 -24.96
N LYS A 691 -43.89 -18.36 -25.56
CA LYS A 691 -45.23 -17.83 -25.25
C LYS A 691 -45.62 -18.05 -23.79
N ILE A 692 -45.28 -19.23 -23.21
CA ILE A 692 -45.54 -19.53 -21.80
C ILE A 692 -44.70 -18.62 -20.91
N SER A 693 -43.41 -18.41 -21.26
CA SER A 693 -42.52 -17.56 -20.54
C SER A 693 -42.98 -16.10 -20.55
N ASP A 694 -43.40 -15.58 -21.70
CA ASP A 694 -43.92 -14.21 -21.85
C ASP A 694 -45.22 -14.02 -21.06
N ALA A 695 -46.12 -15.00 -21.09
CA ALA A 695 -47.35 -14.99 -20.32
C ALA A 695 -47.08 -14.98 -18.82
N TRP A 696 -46.08 -15.77 -18.36
CA TRP A 696 -45.65 -15.83 -16.95
C TRP A 696 -45.03 -14.52 -16.49
N LEU A 697 -44.22 -13.87 -17.34
CA LEU A 697 -43.59 -12.57 -17.06
C LEU A 697 -44.63 -11.47 -16.88
N SER A 698 -45.77 -11.55 -17.65
CA SER A 698 -46.85 -10.55 -17.55
C SER A 698 -46.33 -9.09 -17.62
N GLY A 699 -45.42 -8.82 -18.54
CA GLY A 699 -44.81 -7.50 -18.76
C GLY A 699 -43.66 -7.16 -17.79
N ARG A 700 -43.27 -8.05 -16.86
CA ARG A 700 -42.09 -7.90 -16.04
C ARG A 700 -40.84 -8.13 -16.87
N GLN A 701 -39.75 -7.44 -16.51
CA GLN A 701 -38.48 -7.66 -17.20
C GLN A 701 -37.82 -8.98 -16.71
N GLU A 702 -37.17 -9.67 -17.66
CA GLU A 702 -36.25 -10.75 -17.35
C GLU A 702 -35.10 -10.23 -16.52
N LYS A 703 -34.63 -11.05 -15.56
CA LYS A 703 -33.44 -10.82 -14.78
C LYS A 703 -32.35 -11.73 -15.34
N GLY A 704 -31.12 -11.28 -15.25
CA GLY A 704 -29.96 -12.05 -15.68
C GLY A 704 -28.95 -12.26 -14.56
N PHE A 705 -27.71 -12.51 -14.90
CA PHE A 705 -26.56 -12.72 -14.07
C PHE A 705 -26.67 -13.98 -13.16
N SER A 706 -27.29 -13.87 -11.98
CA SER A 706 -27.49 -15.00 -11.05
C SER A 706 -28.73 -15.82 -11.36
N LEU A 707 -29.57 -15.36 -12.27
CA LEU A 707 -30.81 -16.00 -12.70
C LEU A 707 -30.81 -16.22 -14.21
N GLY A 708 -31.40 -17.32 -14.63
CA GLY A 708 -31.62 -17.56 -16.04
C GLY A 708 -32.78 -16.75 -16.63
N PHE A 709 -32.64 -16.49 -17.91
CA PHE A 709 -33.66 -15.87 -18.73
C PHE A 709 -33.96 -16.74 -19.97
N PHE A 710 -35.07 -16.48 -20.65
CA PHE A 710 -35.45 -17.26 -21.81
C PHE A 710 -34.54 -16.99 -22.99
N ASP A 711 -33.72 -17.99 -23.35
CA ASP A 711 -32.85 -18.01 -24.51
C ASP A 711 -32.97 -19.38 -25.21
N LYS A 712 -33.18 -19.39 -26.52
CA LYS A 712 -33.42 -20.64 -27.27
C LYS A 712 -32.17 -21.50 -27.39
N GLU A 713 -31.02 -20.88 -27.55
CA GLU A 713 -29.72 -21.59 -27.65
C GLU A 713 -29.38 -22.22 -26.32
N TYR A 714 -29.50 -21.45 -25.23
CA TYR A 714 -29.28 -21.93 -23.90
C TYR A 714 -30.18 -23.08 -23.48
N LEU A 715 -31.51 -22.93 -23.75
CA LEU A 715 -32.48 -24.01 -23.45
C LEU A 715 -32.22 -25.29 -24.25
N SER A 716 -31.62 -25.15 -25.44
CA SER A 716 -31.29 -26.29 -26.29
C SER A 716 -30.07 -27.09 -25.86
N LEU A 717 -29.38 -26.65 -24.82
CA LEU A 717 -28.19 -27.36 -24.28
C LEU A 717 -28.55 -28.52 -23.34
N ALA A 718 -29.74 -28.52 -22.75
CA ALA A 718 -30.14 -29.44 -21.72
C ALA A 718 -31.55 -29.98 -21.90
N PRO A 719 -31.90 -31.16 -21.30
CA PRO A 719 -33.25 -31.61 -21.26
C PRO A 719 -34.20 -30.63 -20.57
N ILE A 720 -35.44 -30.60 -20.97
CA ILE A 720 -36.52 -29.78 -20.44
C ILE A 720 -37.61 -30.65 -19.85
N ALA A 721 -37.90 -30.44 -18.57
CA ALA A 721 -39.06 -31.04 -17.92
C ALA A 721 -40.31 -30.24 -18.30
N CYS A 722 -41.36 -30.94 -18.74
CA CYS A 722 -42.62 -30.35 -19.17
C CYS A 722 -43.81 -30.99 -18.46
N VAL A 723 -44.82 -30.18 -18.14
CA VAL A 723 -46.15 -30.66 -17.76
C VAL A 723 -47.07 -30.37 -18.90
N LEU A 724 -47.65 -31.44 -19.44
CA LEU A 724 -48.57 -31.44 -20.58
C LEU A 724 -50.02 -31.54 -20.12
N ASP A 725 -50.95 -30.88 -20.73
CA ASP A 725 -52.40 -31.07 -20.50
C ASP A 725 -52.95 -32.27 -21.28
N SER A 726 -54.24 -32.53 -21.14
CA SER A 726 -54.93 -33.62 -21.82
C SER A 726 -54.92 -33.55 -23.35
N GLU A 727 -54.60 -32.36 -23.93
CA GLU A 727 -54.43 -32.16 -25.34
C GLU A 727 -52.97 -32.24 -25.83
N GLY A 728 -52.06 -32.54 -24.91
CA GLY A 728 -50.62 -32.65 -25.18
C GLY A 728 -49.89 -31.28 -25.28
N LYS A 729 -50.54 -30.21 -24.86
CA LYS A 729 -49.91 -28.85 -24.85
C LYS A 729 -49.13 -28.63 -23.55
N VAL A 730 -47.95 -28.05 -23.65
CA VAL A 730 -47.12 -27.67 -22.49
C VAL A 730 -47.84 -26.57 -21.72
N GLN A 731 -47.99 -26.77 -20.40
CA GLN A 731 -48.59 -25.82 -19.45
C GLN A 731 -47.58 -25.35 -18.38
N ALA A 732 -46.52 -26.07 -18.13
CA ALA A 732 -45.39 -25.65 -17.32
C ALA A 732 -44.12 -26.35 -17.82
N PHE A 733 -42.99 -25.68 -17.64
CA PHE A 733 -41.68 -26.24 -18.00
C PHE A 733 -40.55 -25.76 -17.06
N SER A 734 -39.48 -26.50 -17.08
CA SER A 734 -38.20 -26.15 -16.40
C SER A 734 -37.06 -26.82 -17.16
N ASN A 735 -35.97 -26.08 -17.43
CA ASN A 735 -34.75 -26.68 -17.96
C ASN A 735 -33.85 -27.18 -16.83
N PHE A 736 -33.10 -28.24 -17.10
CA PHE A 736 -32.12 -28.78 -16.15
C PHE A 736 -30.80 -28.03 -16.27
N LEU A 737 -30.15 -27.80 -15.15
CA LEU A 737 -28.76 -27.40 -15.14
C LEU A 737 -27.91 -28.67 -15.26
N ILE A 738 -27.02 -28.67 -16.25
CA ILE A 738 -26.13 -29.81 -16.52
C ILE A 738 -24.88 -29.63 -15.65
N CYS A 739 -24.66 -30.60 -14.78
CA CYS A 739 -23.39 -30.78 -14.12
C CYS A 739 -22.78 -32.07 -14.66
N ASN A 740 -21.48 -32.06 -14.96
CA ASN A 740 -20.76 -33.27 -15.38
C ASN A 740 -20.49 -34.23 -14.20
N GLY A 741 -20.96 -33.92 -12.98
CA GLY A 741 -20.90 -34.77 -11.80
C GLY A 741 -22.30 -35.28 -11.47
N GLU A 742 -22.48 -36.59 -11.40
CA GLU A 742 -23.77 -37.28 -11.25
C GLU A 742 -24.43 -37.15 -9.85
N LYS A 743 -23.88 -36.37 -8.93
CA LYS A 743 -24.34 -36.29 -7.55
C LYS A 743 -25.40 -35.24 -7.26
N GLU A 744 -25.35 -34.14 -7.99
CA GLU A 744 -26.25 -33.01 -7.78
C GLU A 744 -26.93 -32.60 -9.09
N ALA A 745 -28.21 -32.27 -9.00
CA ALA A 745 -28.99 -31.70 -10.08
C ALA A 745 -29.65 -30.39 -9.64
N SER A 746 -29.96 -29.54 -10.58
CA SER A 746 -30.71 -28.32 -10.35
C SER A 746 -31.52 -27.94 -11.59
N ILE A 747 -32.30 -26.91 -11.44
CA ILE A 747 -32.98 -26.20 -12.53
C ILE A 747 -32.63 -24.73 -12.49
N ASP A 748 -32.80 -24.05 -13.61
CA ASP A 748 -32.64 -22.61 -13.69
C ASP A 748 -33.96 -21.91 -13.98
N LEU A 749 -34.41 -22.00 -15.22
CA LEU A 749 -35.64 -21.37 -15.65
C LEU A 749 -36.84 -22.27 -15.37
N MET A 750 -37.82 -21.79 -14.60
CA MET A 750 -39.07 -22.46 -14.39
C MET A 750 -40.23 -21.50 -14.71
N ARG A 751 -41.17 -21.95 -15.56
CA ARG A 751 -42.28 -21.14 -16.03
C ARG A 751 -43.55 -21.98 -16.11
N TYR A 752 -44.69 -21.35 -15.92
CA TYR A 752 -46.01 -21.96 -16.14
C TYR A 752 -46.97 -20.97 -16.78
N ASN A 753 -48.01 -21.49 -17.43
CA ASN A 753 -49.05 -20.68 -18.04
C ASN A 753 -50.00 -20.16 -16.93
N PRO A 754 -50.10 -18.85 -16.67
CA PRO A 754 -50.96 -18.29 -15.63
C PRO A 754 -52.48 -18.53 -15.89
N GLY A 755 -52.88 -18.78 -17.13
CA GLY A 755 -54.27 -19.08 -17.51
C GLY A 755 -54.74 -20.50 -17.12
N THR A 756 -53.84 -21.33 -16.59
CA THR A 756 -54.15 -22.72 -16.20
C THR A 756 -54.89 -22.75 -14.86
N GLU A 757 -56.06 -23.31 -14.81
CA GLU A 757 -56.89 -23.42 -13.58
C GLU A 757 -56.33 -24.31 -12.47
N SER A 758 -55.11 -24.81 -12.59
CA SER A 758 -54.55 -25.79 -11.68
C SER A 758 -53.59 -25.16 -10.69
N ASN A 759 -54.13 -24.67 -9.54
CA ASN A 759 -53.33 -24.44 -8.35
C ASN A 759 -52.57 -25.71 -7.99
N GLY A 760 -51.26 -25.72 -8.04
CA GLY A 760 -50.36 -26.79 -7.66
C GLY A 760 -49.53 -27.38 -8.80
N ILE A 761 -49.63 -26.85 -10.04
CA ILE A 761 -48.89 -27.34 -11.22
C ILE A 761 -47.36 -27.28 -10.95
N MET A 762 -46.88 -26.26 -10.23
CA MET A 762 -45.45 -26.14 -9.89
C MET A 762 -45.04 -27.16 -8.82
N ASP A 763 -45.90 -27.43 -7.85
CA ASP A 763 -45.61 -28.48 -6.83
C ASP A 763 -45.55 -29.86 -7.55
N TYR A 764 -46.43 -30.12 -8.52
CA TYR A 764 -46.39 -31.31 -9.35
C TYR A 764 -45.11 -31.40 -10.16
N LEU A 765 -44.76 -30.35 -10.89
CA LEU A 765 -43.51 -30.31 -11.68
C LEU A 765 -42.27 -30.63 -10.82
N PHE A 766 -42.14 -30.03 -9.65
CA PHE A 766 -41.01 -30.29 -8.77
C PHE A 766 -41.00 -31.73 -8.21
N VAL A 767 -42.15 -32.24 -7.79
CA VAL A 767 -42.24 -33.62 -7.31
C VAL A 767 -41.80 -34.61 -8.37
N GLU A 768 -42.27 -34.46 -9.60
CA GLU A 768 -41.91 -35.33 -10.72
C GLU A 768 -40.44 -35.21 -11.10
N ILE A 769 -39.89 -33.98 -11.06
CA ILE A 769 -38.44 -33.76 -11.29
C ILE A 769 -37.61 -34.47 -10.21
N PHE A 770 -38.01 -34.39 -8.93
CA PHE A 770 -37.30 -35.07 -7.86
C PHE A 770 -37.35 -36.60 -8.02
N LEU A 771 -38.49 -37.16 -8.38
CA LEU A 771 -38.61 -38.57 -8.64
C LEU A 771 -37.76 -39.01 -9.84
N TYR A 772 -37.79 -38.24 -10.92
CA TYR A 772 -36.97 -38.48 -12.11
C TYR A 772 -35.46 -38.51 -11.79
N PHE A 773 -34.94 -37.55 -11.03
CA PHE A 773 -33.52 -37.52 -10.67
C PHE A 773 -33.19 -38.59 -9.60
N LYS A 774 -34.10 -38.91 -8.68
CA LYS A 774 -33.94 -40.02 -7.73
C LYS A 774 -33.77 -41.35 -8.46
N GLU A 775 -34.60 -41.61 -9.52
CA GLU A 775 -34.47 -42.81 -10.35
C GLU A 775 -33.15 -42.89 -11.09
N LYS A 776 -32.53 -41.74 -11.40
CA LYS A 776 -31.21 -41.63 -12.01
C LYS A 776 -30.06 -41.75 -11.01
N GLY A 777 -30.33 -41.90 -9.72
CA GLY A 777 -29.29 -42.07 -8.68
C GLY A 777 -28.65 -40.74 -8.21
N VAL A 778 -29.24 -39.60 -8.52
CA VAL A 778 -28.78 -38.32 -8.01
C VAL A 778 -29.06 -38.21 -6.52
N GLU A 779 -28.05 -37.74 -5.75
CA GLU A 779 -28.15 -37.69 -4.28
C GLU A 779 -28.90 -36.44 -3.79
N TYR A 780 -28.66 -35.29 -4.41
CA TYR A 780 -29.23 -34.00 -4.00
C TYR A 780 -29.81 -33.23 -5.17
N PHE A 781 -30.88 -32.49 -4.89
CA PHE A 781 -31.45 -31.52 -5.83
C PHE A 781 -31.37 -30.13 -5.22
N ASP A 782 -30.59 -29.24 -5.85
CA ASP A 782 -30.46 -27.84 -5.43
C ASP A 782 -31.58 -26.97 -6.04
N LEU A 783 -32.39 -26.40 -5.14
CA LEU A 783 -33.47 -25.46 -5.50
C LEU A 783 -32.97 -24.02 -5.69
N GLY A 784 -31.66 -23.82 -5.57
CA GLY A 784 -31.03 -22.52 -5.66
C GLY A 784 -31.11 -21.71 -4.36
N MET A 785 -30.45 -20.54 -4.36
CA MET A 785 -30.37 -19.67 -3.19
C MET A 785 -31.70 -18.97 -2.88
N ALA A 786 -32.00 -18.78 -1.61
CA ALA A 786 -32.98 -17.82 -1.10
C ALA A 786 -32.22 -16.60 -0.53
N PRO A 787 -32.13 -15.50 -1.29
CA PRO A 787 -31.38 -14.31 -0.87
C PRO A 787 -31.93 -13.74 0.43
N LEU A 788 -31.02 -13.29 1.32
CA LEU A 788 -31.29 -12.71 2.63
C LEU A 788 -32.11 -13.61 3.58
N SER A 789 -32.21 -14.89 3.24
CA SER A 789 -32.82 -15.89 4.12
C SER A 789 -31.97 -16.01 5.36
N ASN A 790 -32.57 -15.79 6.53
CA ASN A 790 -31.91 -15.89 7.82
C ASN A 790 -30.66 -14.97 7.95
N VAL A 791 -30.75 -13.73 7.38
CA VAL A 791 -29.71 -12.72 7.37
C VAL A 791 -30.24 -11.42 7.92
N GLY A 792 -29.53 -10.82 8.90
CA GLY A 792 -29.80 -9.48 9.44
C GLY A 792 -31.11 -9.31 10.21
N GLN A 793 -31.86 -10.41 10.48
CA GLN A 793 -33.18 -10.38 11.11
C GLN A 793 -33.13 -10.48 12.63
N GLU A 794 -32.02 -10.95 13.17
CA GLU A 794 -31.87 -11.13 14.62
C GLU A 794 -31.27 -9.89 15.30
N GLU A 795 -31.56 -9.73 16.59
CA GLU A 795 -31.06 -8.59 17.37
C GLU A 795 -29.53 -8.52 17.39
N HIS A 796 -28.86 -9.64 17.44
CA HIS A 796 -27.39 -9.76 17.49
C HIS A 796 -26.72 -9.89 16.11
N SER A 797 -27.47 -9.78 15.01
CA SER A 797 -26.88 -9.80 13.65
C SER A 797 -25.90 -8.65 13.46
N PHE A 798 -24.84 -8.90 12.69
CA PHE A 798 -23.85 -7.88 12.36
C PHE A 798 -24.48 -6.69 11.65
N PHE A 799 -23.94 -5.51 11.88
CA PHE A 799 -24.43 -4.27 11.26
C PHE A 799 -24.46 -4.35 9.72
N GLN A 800 -23.46 -5.03 9.14
CA GLN A 800 -23.34 -5.26 7.69
C GLN A 800 -24.54 -6.07 7.16
N GLU A 801 -24.94 -7.11 7.87
CA GLU A 801 -26.07 -7.96 7.50
C GLU A 801 -27.41 -7.22 7.65
N LYS A 802 -27.55 -6.40 8.71
CA LYS A 802 -28.72 -5.52 8.88
C LYS A 802 -28.80 -4.49 7.76
N LEU A 803 -27.67 -3.92 7.35
CA LEU A 803 -27.60 -2.98 6.23
C LEU A 803 -28.00 -3.65 4.91
N ALA A 804 -27.50 -4.84 4.63
CA ALA A 804 -27.85 -5.61 3.45
C ALA A 804 -29.35 -5.90 3.42
N PHE A 805 -29.91 -6.34 4.56
CA PHE A 805 -31.34 -6.57 4.69
C PHE A 805 -32.17 -5.30 4.40
N LEU A 806 -31.75 -4.15 4.92
CA LEU A 806 -32.42 -2.87 4.66
C LEU A 806 -32.34 -2.48 3.18
N VAL A 807 -31.17 -2.56 2.54
CA VAL A 807 -30.99 -2.20 1.12
C VAL A 807 -31.93 -3.05 0.25
N TYR A 808 -31.94 -4.36 0.47
CA TYR A 808 -32.80 -5.26 -0.32
C TYR A 808 -34.29 -5.11 0.04
N ALA A 809 -34.65 -4.87 1.29
CA ALA A 809 -36.03 -4.64 1.69
C ALA A 809 -36.61 -3.37 1.06
N PHE A 810 -35.82 -2.30 0.93
CA PHE A 810 -36.25 -1.06 0.30
C PHE A 810 -36.26 -1.11 -1.23
N THR A 811 -35.29 -1.84 -1.83
CA THR A 811 -35.18 -1.94 -3.29
C THR A 811 -36.12 -2.97 -3.92
N ASN A 812 -36.49 -4.02 -3.15
CA ASN A 812 -37.35 -5.09 -3.64
C ASN A 812 -38.80 -5.00 -3.08
N ARG A 813 -39.43 -3.86 -3.18
CA ARG A 813 -40.86 -3.71 -2.84
C ARG A 813 -41.80 -4.68 -3.57
N PHE A 814 -41.28 -5.43 -4.55
CA PHE A 814 -42.01 -6.33 -5.45
C PHE A 814 -41.64 -7.81 -5.35
N TYR A 815 -40.67 -8.21 -4.51
CA TYR A 815 -40.25 -9.61 -4.40
C TYR A 815 -40.35 -10.09 -2.95
N SER A 816 -41.16 -11.10 -2.69
CA SER A 816 -41.32 -11.69 -1.34
C SER A 816 -40.27 -12.75 -1.08
N PHE A 817 -39.08 -12.37 -0.60
CA PHE A 817 -38.02 -13.33 -0.21
C PHE A 817 -38.49 -14.31 0.86
N ALA A 818 -39.29 -13.87 1.81
CA ALA A 818 -39.92 -14.73 2.81
C ALA A 818 -40.86 -15.76 2.18
N GLY A 819 -41.54 -15.38 1.12
CA GLY A 819 -42.38 -16.29 0.35
C GLY A 819 -41.56 -17.36 -0.39
N LEU A 820 -40.41 -17.00 -0.94
CA LEU A 820 -39.52 -17.95 -1.63
C LEU A 820 -38.96 -19.00 -0.66
N ARG A 821 -38.43 -18.57 0.51
CA ARG A 821 -37.99 -19.51 1.53
C ARG A 821 -39.11 -20.45 1.96
N LYS A 822 -40.28 -19.91 2.31
CA LYS A 822 -41.45 -20.70 2.72
C LYS A 822 -41.91 -21.69 1.66
N TYR A 823 -41.72 -21.33 0.38
CA TYR A 823 -42.04 -22.26 -0.71
C TYR A 823 -41.06 -23.43 -0.74
N LYS A 824 -39.75 -23.16 -0.64
CA LYS A 824 -38.70 -24.19 -0.64
C LYS A 824 -38.75 -25.05 0.61
N ASP A 825 -39.13 -24.51 1.78
CA ASP A 825 -39.32 -25.27 3.04
C ASP A 825 -40.35 -26.40 2.92
N LYS A 826 -41.29 -26.33 1.93
CA LYS A 826 -42.25 -27.42 1.71
C LYS A 826 -41.56 -28.75 1.43
N PHE A 827 -40.38 -28.69 0.79
CA PHE A 827 -39.64 -29.89 0.36
C PHE A 827 -38.61 -30.34 1.38
N SER A 828 -38.61 -29.74 2.59
CA SER A 828 -37.70 -30.07 3.70
C SER A 828 -36.24 -30.14 3.30
N PRO A 829 -35.70 -29.06 2.64
CA PRO A 829 -34.33 -29.07 2.19
C PRO A 829 -33.34 -28.91 3.34
N LEU A 830 -32.09 -29.31 3.11
CA LEU A 830 -30.93 -28.91 3.88
C LEU A 830 -30.57 -27.50 3.44
N TRP A 831 -30.45 -26.58 4.39
CA TRP A 831 -30.08 -25.19 4.10
C TRP A 831 -28.58 -24.98 4.26
N GLU A 832 -27.92 -24.60 3.19
CA GLU A 832 -26.50 -24.28 3.16
C GLU A 832 -26.30 -22.76 3.05
N ALA A 833 -25.46 -22.18 3.92
CA ALA A 833 -25.17 -20.75 3.88
C ALA A 833 -24.40 -20.37 2.60
N ARG A 834 -24.81 -19.27 1.98
CA ARG A 834 -24.12 -18.62 0.86
C ARG A 834 -23.66 -17.24 1.29
N TYR A 835 -22.44 -16.88 0.83
CA TYR A 835 -21.72 -15.71 1.28
C TYR A 835 -21.44 -14.73 0.14
N LEU A 836 -21.26 -13.49 0.53
CA LEU A 836 -20.64 -12.42 -0.27
C LEU A 836 -19.28 -12.12 0.35
N SER A 837 -18.19 -12.26 -0.44
CA SER A 837 -16.86 -11.87 -0.02
C SER A 837 -16.41 -10.63 -0.78
N TYR A 838 -15.82 -9.66 -0.05
CA TYR A 838 -15.42 -8.36 -0.54
C TYR A 838 -14.13 -7.88 0.13
N PRO A 839 -13.28 -7.05 -0.53
CA PRO A 839 -12.10 -6.50 0.09
C PRO A 839 -12.45 -5.58 1.27
N ARG A 840 -11.65 -5.63 2.33
CA ARG A 840 -11.86 -4.88 3.57
C ARG A 840 -12.03 -3.36 3.39
N ASP A 841 -11.37 -2.78 2.40
CA ASP A 841 -11.43 -1.35 2.08
C ASP A 841 -12.57 -0.99 1.12
N SER A 842 -13.36 -1.95 0.70
CA SER A 842 -14.57 -1.72 -0.10
C SER A 842 -15.72 -1.20 0.75
N SER A 843 -16.63 -0.48 0.12
CA SER A 843 -17.85 -0.01 0.77
C SER A 843 -19.01 -0.95 0.46
N LEU A 844 -19.41 -1.72 1.47
CA LEU A 844 -20.45 -2.73 1.35
C LEU A 844 -21.75 -2.18 0.72
N LEU A 845 -22.13 -0.94 1.03
CA LEU A 845 -23.32 -0.31 0.44
C LEU A 845 -23.23 -0.25 -1.09
N PHE A 846 -22.08 0.19 -1.61
CA PHE A 846 -21.88 0.30 -3.06
C PHE A 846 -21.63 -1.08 -3.71
N ASP A 847 -21.08 -2.03 -2.95
CA ASP A 847 -20.93 -3.42 -3.40
C ASP A 847 -22.31 -4.06 -3.61
N LEU A 848 -23.22 -3.92 -2.66
CA LEU A 848 -24.61 -4.38 -2.76
C LEU A 848 -25.38 -3.67 -3.89
N LEU A 849 -25.16 -2.36 -4.05
CA LEU A 849 -25.77 -1.60 -5.15
C LEU A 849 -25.29 -2.06 -6.53
N ALA A 850 -24.00 -2.43 -6.64
CA ALA A 850 -23.45 -2.95 -7.88
C ALA A 850 -24.08 -4.32 -8.23
N ILE A 851 -24.17 -5.25 -7.27
CA ILE A 851 -24.82 -6.54 -7.45
C ILE A 851 -26.29 -6.34 -7.87
N PHE A 852 -27.02 -5.48 -7.15
CA PHE A 852 -28.41 -5.19 -7.47
C PHE A 852 -28.60 -4.62 -8.89
N LYS A 853 -27.71 -3.75 -9.35
CA LYS A 853 -27.77 -3.19 -10.70
C LYS A 853 -27.49 -4.26 -11.75
N ILE A 854 -26.52 -5.16 -11.50
CA ILE A 854 -26.19 -6.26 -12.41
C ILE A 854 -27.39 -7.20 -12.54
N ASP A 855 -27.99 -7.63 -11.44
CA ASP A 855 -29.17 -8.51 -11.43
C ASP A 855 -30.40 -7.93 -12.15
N ASN A 856 -30.54 -6.60 -12.16
CA ASN A 856 -31.66 -5.88 -12.80
C ASN A 856 -31.30 -5.25 -14.15
N ARG A 857 -30.11 -5.58 -14.72
CA ARG A 857 -29.70 -5.08 -16.03
C ARG A 857 -30.60 -5.70 -17.13
N LYS A 858 -30.95 -4.92 -18.13
CA LYS A 858 -31.70 -5.44 -19.29
C LYS A 858 -30.82 -6.41 -20.06
N VAL A 859 -31.32 -7.63 -20.22
CA VAL A 859 -30.60 -8.74 -20.86
C VAL A 859 -30.14 -8.43 -22.30
N LYS A 860 -30.81 -7.53 -23.01
CA LYS A 860 -30.48 -7.15 -24.40
C LYS A 860 -29.47 -6.01 -24.54
N GLU A 861 -28.94 -5.45 -23.45
CA GLU A 861 -28.01 -4.32 -23.47
C GLU A 861 -26.54 -4.74 -23.24
N LEU A 862 -26.24 -6.05 -23.23
CA LEU A 862 -24.90 -6.63 -23.17
C LEU A 862 -24.42 -7.00 -24.59
#